data_55a3f51f99e804962d65dc4508625f32
#
_entry.id   55a3f51f99e804962d65dc4508625f32
#
_cell.length_a   1.000
_cell.length_b   1.000
_cell.length_c   1.000
_cell.angle_alpha   90.00
_cell.angle_beta   90.00
_cell.angle_gamma   90.00
#
_symmetry.space_group_name_H-M   'P 1'
#
loop_
_entity.id
_entity.type
_entity.pdbx_description
1 polymer ?
#
loop_
_entity_poly.entity_id
_entity_poly.type
_entity_poly.pdbx_seq_one_letter_code
_entity_poly.pdbx_strand_id
1 'polypeptide(L)'
;DKWFLYKLLNLLHYEQDLQKGQLTKELYVQGKQFGYPDGAIARLSGCEITWERKPTFKMVDTCAGEFAAHTPYFYATYDTEESGGEDEAQEFIHRHKDKEKIIVLGSGPIRIGQGIEFDYASVHCVLSLQKLGYEVVIINNNPETVSTDFDTGDRLYFEPLSPEDVMDIIKIEKPVGVVVAFGGQTAIKLTKTLAANNIRILGSSADTIDMAEDRERFDALLERAGIRRPKGSTIMTAEEALNAARQLGYPVLMRPSYVLGGQNMIIAYCDEDIEEYMEIILAHKQDNPVLIDKYLSGMEIEVDAICDGESILIPGIMEHVERTGIHSGDSIAVYPASDIDDGMSAKIVATTETLCRELHGIGLINLQYIIMDGEIYVIEVNPRASRTVPYISKVTGVPMCDLATKVSLGYKLKDLGFGTGLYKPSPYVAVKVPVFSFEKLTDVDTHLGPEMKSTGEVLGLGNSLEEALYKGLIASGHQMRRGGGVFITVRDQDKPEIGEIAKKLAKMDFTLYATTGTAMVLFKAGLSVKIVDKIHENSSDNTISLLESGKVNYVISTSAKGRNPARDSVKIRRKAALLGIPCLTALDTANALADSLMSRFTPENTEIVDINNLKEEKQKIPFTKMSACSNDYIYINCFDKGNEVASPEFLSITLSDRHNGVGGDGIVLMCPSDKADAQMRLFNVDGSEGMMGGNAIRCVAKYLFDNKLAKGTPAGQGRYTLHIETRSGVKECTVITKNGAAAKVTVDMGQAELSPEKVPVRLEGEQIVNKPVSIDGSVYNITCCSMGNPHCTVFVPSVDKLNLTKLGPLFEFDPMFPQRVNVGFVEVIDSTTLKARIWERGNGETMACGTGTCAAVVAATLNGYCEKGKDIRVILKGGELHVNYTDERVLMTGDTIKVYDGVVEV
;
A
#
# COMPACT_ATOMS: atom_id res chain seq x y z
N ASP A 1 -38.24 6.44 -4.41
CA ASP A 1 -39.57 6.30 -4.96
C ASP A 1 -40.61 6.23 -3.83
N LYS A 2 -41.77 6.88 -4.01
CA LYS A 2 -42.85 6.91 -3.02
C LYS A 2 -43.42 5.53 -2.73
N TRP A 3 -43.40 4.60 -3.69
CA TRP A 3 -43.86 3.22 -3.51
C TRP A 3 -43.16 2.53 -2.33
N PHE A 4 -41.82 2.66 -2.20
CA PHE A 4 -41.10 2.09 -1.06
C PHE A 4 -41.51 2.75 0.27
N LEU A 5 -41.72 4.09 0.29
CA LEU A 5 -42.22 4.79 1.48
C LEU A 5 -43.56 4.31 1.93
N TYR A 6 -44.47 4.02 0.98
CA TYR A 6 -45.81 3.42 1.31
C TYR A 6 -45.67 2.01 1.89
N LYS A 7 -44.71 1.22 1.39
CA LYS A 7 -44.44 -0.10 1.97
C LYS A 7 -43.92 -0.01 3.40
N LEU A 8 -43.01 0.91 3.67
CA LEU A 8 -42.55 1.21 5.04
C LEU A 8 -43.69 1.73 5.93
N LEU A 9 -44.57 2.56 5.38
CA LEU A 9 -45.74 3.02 6.12
C LEU A 9 -46.71 1.87 6.54
N ASN A 10 -46.85 0.85 5.71
CA ASN A 10 -47.61 -0.35 6.07
C ASN A 10 -47.03 -1.06 7.29
N LEU A 11 -45.69 -1.19 7.35
CA LEU A 11 -45.00 -1.76 8.52
C LEU A 11 -45.22 -0.90 9.76
N LEU A 12 -45.11 0.43 9.63
CA LEU A 12 -45.32 1.35 10.74
C LEU A 12 -46.78 1.23 11.30
N HIS A 13 -47.78 1.16 10.44
CA HIS A 13 -49.16 0.97 10.86
C HIS A 13 -49.31 -0.37 11.58
N TYR A 14 -48.73 -1.42 11.05
CA TYR A 14 -48.75 -2.73 11.67
C TYR A 14 -48.13 -2.73 13.08
N GLU A 15 -46.98 -2.09 13.25
CA GLU A 15 -46.31 -1.94 14.56
C GLU A 15 -47.18 -1.13 15.55
N GLN A 16 -47.85 -0.08 15.06
CA GLN A 16 -48.79 0.69 15.89
C GLN A 16 -49.99 -0.15 16.33
N ASP A 17 -50.49 -1.06 15.47
CA ASP A 17 -51.55 -1.97 15.83
C ASP A 17 -51.10 -3.01 16.86
N LEU A 18 -49.89 -3.56 16.74
CA LEU A 18 -49.29 -4.44 17.76
C LEU A 18 -49.14 -3.75 19.13
N GLN A 19 -48.74 -2.49 19.16
CA GLN A 19 -48.55 -1.71 20.40
C GLN A 19 -49.85 -1.45 21.18
N LYS A 20 -51.04 -1.68 20.54
CA LYS A 20 -52.31 -1.62 21.26
C LYS A 20 -52.49 -2.75 22.28
N GLY A 21 -51.61 -3.75 22.31
CA GLY A 21 -51.55 -4.81 23.30
C GLY A 21 -52.68 -5.89 23.17
N GLN A 22 -53.33 -5.96 22.04
CA GLN A 22 -54.32 -6.99 21.69
C GLN A 22 -53.85 -7.78 20.46
N LEU A 23 -53.07 -8.82 20.69
CA LEU A 23 -52.62 -9.69 19.62
C LEU A 23 -53.72 -10.70 19.26
N THR A 24 -54.25 -10.61 18.03
CA THR A 24 -55.19 -11.61 17.46
C THR A 24 -54.44 -12.55 16.51
N LYS A 25 -55.06 -13.71 16.16
CA LYS A 25 -54.47 -14.65 15.22
C LYS A 25 -54.26 -14.01 13.84
N GLU A 26 -55.21 -13.18 13.41
CA GLU A 26 -55.13 -12.46 12.12
C GLU A 26 -53.96 -11.47 12.11
N LEU A 27 -53.78 -10.72 13.20
CA LEU A 27 -52.67 -9.77 13.32
C LEU A 27 -51.33 -10.51 13.39
N TYR A 28 -51.27 -11.66 14.06
CA TYR A 28 -50.10 -12.54 14.06
C TYR A 28 -49.75 -13.03 12.65
N VAL A 29 -50.77 -13.57 11.92
CA VAL A 29 -50.60 -14.04 10.53
C VAL A 29 -50.11 -12.92 9.61
N GLN A 30 -50.68 -11.72 9.73
CA GLN A 30 -50.26 -10.55 8.98
C GLN A 30 -48.80 -10.19 9.27
N GLY A 31 -48.35 -10.30 10.53
CA GLY A 31 -46.96 -10.10 10.90
C GLY A 31 -46.04 -11.08 10.23
N LYS A 32 -46.39 -12.36 10.20
CA LYS A 32 -45.60 -13.37 9.50
C LYS A 32 -45.52 -13.08 7.99
N GLN A 33 -46.62 -12.65 7.37
CA GLN A 33 -46.67 -12.26 5.94
C GLN A 33 -45.79 -11.02 5.66
N PHE A 34 -45.64 -10.11 6.64
CA PHE A 34 -44.71 -8.98 6.56
C PHE A 34 -43.27 -9.34 6.89
N GLY A 35 -42.98 -10.59 7.28
CA GLY A 35 -41.61 -11.05 7.59
C GLY A 35 -41.19 -10.80 9.05
N TYR A 36 -42.14 -10.51 9.99
CA TYR A 36 -41.76 -10.32 11.40
C TYR A 36 -41.52 -11.68 12.08
N PRO A 37 -40.34 -11.88 12.71
CA PRO A 37 -40.13 -13.05 13.55
C PRO A 37 -41.01 -13.02 14.81
N ASP A 38 -41.35 -14.20 15.35
CA ASP A 38 -42.16 -14.33 16.57
C ASP A 38 -41.65 -13.48 17.74
N GLY A 39 -40.34 -13.47 17.96
CA GLY A 39 -39.74 -12.64 19.00
C GLY A 39 -39.95 -11.14 18.82
N ALA A 40 -40.03 -10.64 17.58
CA ALA A 40 -40.34 -9.25 17.29
C ALA A 40 -41.80 -8.92 17.53
N ILE A 41 -42.71 -9.81 17.12
CA ILE A 41 -44.16 -9.67 17.35
C ILE A 41 -44.43 -9.69 18.87
N ALA A 42 -43.86 -10.63 19.63
CA ALA A 42 -44.01 -10.71 21.08
C ALA A 42 -43.50 -9.41 21.77
N ARG A 43 -42.33 -8.92 21.40
CA ARG A 43 -41.75 -7.69 21.98
C ARG A 43 -42.61 -6.45 21.68
N LEU A 44 -43.08 -6.30 20.46
CA LEU A 44 -43.87 -5.13 20.04
C LEU A 44 -45.28 -5.14 20.64
N SER A 45 -45.90 -6.30 20.74
CA SER A 45 -47.28 -6.46 21.28
C SER A 45 -47.29 -6.56 22.83
N GLY A 46 -46.18 -6.94 23.44
CA GLY A 46 -46.15 -7.30 24.86
C GLY A 46 -46.91 -8.59 25.20
N CYS A 47 -47.22 -9.42 24.21
CA CYS A 47 -48.00 -10.64 24.36
C CYS A 47 -47.13 -11.88 24.12
N GLU A 48 -47.47 -13.00 24.79
CA GLU A 48 -46.88 -14.30 24.49
C GLU A 48 -47.49 -14.87 23.19
N ILE A 49 -46.61 -15.41 22.33
CA ILE A 49 -47.07 -16.06 21.08
C ILE A 49 -47.49 -17.48 21.38
N THR A 50 -48.78 -17.77 21.08
CA THR A 50 -49.41 -19.11 21.28
C THR A 50 -49.68 -19.84 19.99
N TRP A 51 -49.43 -19.20 18.86
CA TRP A 51 -49.64 -19.78 17.51
C TRP A 51 -48.28 -20.13 16.90
N GLU A 52 -48.27 -21.12 16.04
CA GLU A 52 -47.13 -21.49 15.20
C GLU A 52 -47.56 -21.36 13.73
N ARG A 53 -46.74 -20.70 12.94
CA ARG A 53 -46.89 -20.67 11.48
C ARG A 53 -45.56 -20.95 10.82
N LYS A 54 -45.52 -22.02 10.02
CA LYS A 54 -44.30 -22.41 9.29
C LYS A 54 -44.29 -21.76 7.91
N PRO A 55 -43.11 -21.36 7.44
CA PRO A 55 -42.96 -20.88 6.07
C PRO A 55 -43.13 -22.03 5.06
N THR A 56 -43.55 -21.69 3.86
CA THR A 56 -43.41 -22.51 2.66
C THR A 56 -42.28 -21.92 1.82
N PHE A 57 -41.40 -22.76 1.30
CA PHE A 57 -40.25 -22.27 0.49
C PHE A 57 -40.58 -22.40 -0.99
N LYS A 58 -40.44 -21.29 -1.71
CA LYS A 58 -40.70 -21.18 -3.15
C LYS A 58 -39.40 -20.91 -3.88
N MET A 59 -39.32 -21.38 -5.13
CA MET A 59 -38.22 -21.10 -6.03
C MET A 59 -38.33 -19.68 -6.58
N VAL A 60 -37.21 -18.95 -6.62
CA VAL A 60 -37.18 -17.62 -7.24
C VAL A 60 -37.38 -17.78 -8.75
N ASP A 61 -38.34 -17.06 -9.30
CA ASP A 61 -38.56 -17.02 -10.74
C ASP A 61 -37.50 -16.15 -11.43
N THR A 62 -36.50 -16.81 -11.97
CA THR A 62 -35.42 -16.17 -12.74
C THR A 62 -35.72 -16.04 -14.23
N CYS A 63 -36.90 -16.47 -14.66
CA CYS A 63 -37.32 -16.55 -16.07
C CYS A 63 -38.49 -15.62 -16.41
N ALA A 64 -38.84 -14.68 -15.53
CA ALA A 64 -39.93 -13.72 -15.70
C ALA A 64 -41.31 -14.36 -16.07
N GLY A 65 -41.56 -15.55 -15.57
CA GLY A 65 -42.79 -16.30 -15.85
C GLY A 65 -42.90 -16.93 -17.25
N GLU A 66 -41.84 -16.79 -18.09
CA GLU A 66 -41.86 -17.38 -19.45
C GLU A 66 -41.61 -18.89 -19.43
N PHE A 67 -40.81 -19.37 -18.49
CA PHE A 67 -40.47 -20.78 -18.31
C PHE A 67 -40.52 -21.16 -16.83
N ALA A 68 -40.69 -22.44 -16.52
CA ALA A 68 -40.59 -22.94 -15.16
C ALA A 68 -39.16 -22.72 -14.63
N ALA A 69 -39.00 -22.09 -13.47
CA ALA A 69 -37.71 -21.92 -12.81
C ALA A 69 -37.17 -23.29 -12.36
N HIS A 70 -35.89 -23.54 -12.59
CA HIS A 70 -35.15 -24.73 -12.18
C HIS A 70 -33.91 -24.41 -11.34
N THR A 71 -33.63 -23.13 -11.08
CA THR A 71 -32.48 -22.69 -10.29
C THR A 71 -32.73 -23.02 -8.82
N PRO A 72 -31.78 -23.61 -8.09
CA PRO A 72 -31.89 -23.94 -6.67
C PRO A 72 -31.79 -22.70 -5.77
N TYR A 73 -32.62 -21.70 -6.01
CA TYR A 73 -32.66 -20.39 -5.37
C TYR A 73 -34.05 -20.20 -4.74
N PHE A 74 -34.11 -20.19 -3.42
CA PHE A 74 -35.33 -20.24 -2.64
C PHE A 74 -35.52 -19.01 -1.75
N TYR A 75 -36.77 -18.69 -1.48
CA TYR A 75 -37.23 -17.73 -0.48
C TYR A 75 -38.41 -18.28 0.32
N ALA A 76 -38.58 -17.78 1.55
CA ALA A 76 -39.68 -18.13 2.41
C ALA A 76 -40.92 -17.27 2.15
N THR A 77 -42.11 -17.87 2.18
CA THR A 77 -43.40 -17.16 2.12
C THR A 77 -44.39 -17.73 3.14
N TYR A 78 -45.25 -16.85 3.62
CA TYR A 78 -46.35 -17.22 4.54
C TYR A 78 -47.74 -17.05 3.93
N ASP A 79 -47.84 -16.88 2.61
CA ASP A 79 -49.09 -16.55 1.90
C ASP A 79 -49.94 -17.76 1.59
N THR A 80 -49.48 -19.00 1.77
CA THR A 80 -50.04 -20.22 1.15
C THR A 80 -50.78 -21.15 2.07
N GLU A 81 -51.14 -20.74 3.31
CA GLU A 81 -51.80 -21.66 4.27
C GLU A 81 -53.16 -22.23 3.82
N GLU A 82 -53.90 -21.49 3.00
CA GLU A 82 -55.25 -21.93 2.52
C GLU A 82 -55.23 -22.64 1.16
N SER A 83 -54.11 -22.48 0.39
CA SER A 83 -54.04 -22.98 -0.99
C SER A 83 -53.40 -24.35 -1.14
N GLY A 84 -52.89 -24.96 -0.04
CA GLY A 84 -52.15 -26.23 -0.12
C GLY A 84 -50.91 -26.13 -1.00
N GLY A 85 -50.27 -24.96 -0.99
CA GLY A 85 -49.13 -24.68 -1.84
C GLY A 85 -47.99 -25.69 -1.62
N GLU A 86 -47.47 -26.22 -2.73
CA GLU A 86 -46.35 -27.14 -2.73
C GLU A 86 -45.09 -26.42 -2.24
N ASP A 87 -44.37 -27.04 -1.32
CA ASP A 87 -43.06 -26.58 -0.86
C ASP A 87 -42.00 -27.04 -1.87
N GLU A 88 -41.59 -26.13 -2.75
CA GLU A 88 -40.68 -26.42 -3.86
C GLU A 88 -39.27 -26.80 -3.37
N ALA A 89 -38.85 -26.30 -2.22
CA ALA A 89 -37.59 -26.69 -1.63
C ALA A 89 -37.60 -28.13 -1.13
N GLN A 90 -38.69 -28.57 -0.48
CA GLN A 90 -38.85 -29.98 -0.07
C GLN A 90 -38.90 -30.92 -1.26
N GLU A 91 -39.60 -30.55 -2.35
CA GLU A 91 -39.59 -31.35 -3.57
C GLU A 91 -38.20 -31.46 -4.18
N PHE A 92 -37.45 -30.33 -4.24
CA PHE A 92 -36.06 -30.31 -4.73
C PHE A 92 -35.17 -31.21 -3.89
N ILE A 93 -35.24 -31.11 -2.56
CA ILE A 93 -34.49 -31.94 -1.61
C ILE A 93 -34.81 -33.44 -1.80
N HIS A 94 -36.08 -33.77 -2.04
CA HIS A 94 -36.49 -35.16 -2.25
C HIS A 94 -35.89 -35.80 -3.50
N ARG A 95 -35.62 -35.01 -4.54
CA ARG A 95 -34.99 -35.47 -5.78
C ARG A 95 -33.45 -35.63 -5.67
N HIS A 96 -32.80 -35.03 -4.64
CA HIS A 96 -31.37 -34.98 -4.47
C HIS A 96 -30.91 -35.50 -3.09
N LYS A 97 -31.22 -36.80 -2.77
CA LYS A 97 -31.03 -37.34 -1.41
C LYS A 97 -29.69 -37.96 -1.08
N ASP A 98 -28.74 -38.03 -2.02
CA ASP A 98 -27.65 -38.98 -1.93
C ASP A 98 -26.35 -38.46 -1.26
N LYS A 99 -26.29 -37.18 -0.82
CA LYS A 99 -25.11 -36.60 -0.21
C LYS A 99 -25.40 -36.02 1.19
N GLU A 100 -24.38 -36.04 2.04
CA GLU A 100 -24.39 -35.29 3.31
C GLU A 100 -24.37 -33.79 3.04
N LYS A 101 -25.17 -33.05 3.79
CA LYS A 101 -25.40 -31.62 3.58
C LYS A 101 -24.71 -30.78 4.67
N ILE A 102 -24.15 -29.68 4.27
CA ILE A 102 -23.60 -28.66 5.19
C ILE A 102 -24.24 -27.31 4.84
N ILE A 103 -24.66 -26.58 5.85
CA ILE A 103 -25.12 -25.19 5.69
C ILE A 103 -23.96 -24.23 5.97
N VAL A 104 -23.76 -23.27 5.08
CA VAL A 104 -22.83 -22.13 5.25
C VAL A 104 -23.65 -20.86 5.42
N LEU A 105 -23.48 -20.18 6.56
CA LEU A 105 -24.12 -18.90 6.82
C LEU A 105 -23.27 -17.76 6.25
N GLY A 106 -23.88 -16.90 5.43
CA GLY A 106 -23.24 -15.70 4.89
C GLY A 106 -23.14 -14.56 5.88
N SER A 107 -22.68 -13.41 5.42
CA SER A 107 -22.44 -12.20 6.24
C SER A 107 -23.67 -11.28 6.34
N GLY A 108 -24.72 -11.53 5.54
CA GLY A 108 -25.83 -10.60 5.39
C GLY A 108 -25.49 -9.38 4.54
N PRO A 109 -26.34 -8.34 4.54
CA PRO A 109 -26.08 -7.10 3.80
C PRO A 109 -24.81 -6.42 4.28
N ILE A 110 -24.01 -5.96 3.32
CA ILE A 110 -22.77 -5.20 3.61
C ILE A 110 -23.13 -3.85 4.22
N ARG A 111 -22.44 -3.48 5.29
CA ARG A 111 -22.53 -2.17 5.95
C ARG A 111 -21.11 -1.72 6.36
N ILE A 112 -20.96 -0.43 6.63
CA ILE A 112 -19.71 0.10 7.19
C ILE A 112 -19.36 -0.69 8.46
N GLY A 113 -18.12 -1.17 8.56
CA GLY A 113 -17.68 -2.09 9.62
C GLY A 113 -17.79 -3.58 9.27
N GLN A 114 -18.33 -3.91 8.07
CA GLN A 114 -18.29 -5.25 7.48
C GLN A 114 -17.80 -5.11 6.04
N GLY A 115 -16.81 -5.91 5.64
CA GLY A 115 -16.30 -5.90 4.27
C GLY A 115 -16.78 -7.09 3.46
N ILE A 116 -16.58 -7.02 2.14
CA ILE A 116 -16.83 -8.09 1.18
C ILE A 116 -15.92 -9.31 1.44
N GLU A 117 -14.87 -9.15 2.24
CA GLU A 117 -13.90 -10.17 2.58
C GLU A 117 -14.53 -11.37 3.31
N PHE A 118 -15.64 -11.16 4.03
CA PHE A 118 -16.40 -12.26 4.63
C PHE A 118 -17.14 -13.08 3.58
N ASP A 119 -17.58 -12.46 2.50
CA ASP A 119 -18.19 -13.19 1.39
C ASP A 119 -17.17 -14.05 0.66
N TYR A 120 -15.97 -13.51 0.40
CA TYR A 120 -14.83 -14.29 -0.11
C TYR A 120 -14.58 -15.54 0.75
N ALA A 121 -14.54 -15.39 2.08
CA ALA A 121 -14.30 -16.50 2.98
C ALA A 121 -15.45 -17.55 2.92
N SER A 122 -16.71 -17.11 2.85
CA SER A 122 -17.87 -17.99 2.71
C SER A 122 -17.84 -18.75 1.39
N VAL A 123 -17.56 -18.08 0.26
CA VAL A 123 -17.48 -18.71 -1.07
C VAL A 123 -16.37 -19.75 -1.12
N HIS A 124 -15.18 -19.43 -0.62
CA HIS A 124 -14.07 -20.39 -0.59
C HIS A 124 -14.35 -21.59 0.34
N CYS A 125 -15.09 -21.39 1.43
CA CYS A 125 -15.59 -22.48 2.26
C CYS A 125 -16.53 -23.40 1.47
N VAL A 126 -17.51 -22.83 0.74
CA VAL A 126 -18.44 -23.58 -0.11
C VAL A 126 -17.67 -24.42 -1.13
N LEU A 127 -16.76 -23.81 -1.88
CA LEU A 127 -15.94 -24.51 -2.88
C LEU A 127 -15.08 -25.63 -2.28
N SER A 128 -14.56 -25.43 -1.06
CA SER A 128 -13.81 -26.48 -0.35
C SER A 128 -14.68 -27.65 0.04
N LEU A 129 -15.88 -27.39 0.59
CA LEU A 129 -16.84 -28.41 0.98
C LEU A 129 -17.34 -29.24 -0.23
N GLN A 130 -17.64 -28.58 -1.36
CA GLN A 130 -18.05 -29.24 -2.59
C GLN A 130 -16.95 -30.16 -3.13
N LYS A 131 -15.67 -29.71 -3.12
CA LYS A 131 -14.50 -30.56 -3.47
C LYS A 131 -14.37 -31.77 -2.56
N LEU A 132 -14.80 -31.69 -1.31
CA LEU A 132 -14.80 -32.79 -0.36
C LEU A 132 -16.02 -33.72 -0.53
N GLY A 133 -16.94 -33.41 -1.45
CA GLY A 133 -18.10 -34.23 -1.81
C GLY A 133 -19.38 -33.95 -1.05
N TYR A 134 -19.41 -32.89 -0.23
CA TYR A 134 -20.65 -32.45 0.45
C TYR A 134 -21.58 -31.71 -0.51
N GLU A 135 -22.84 -31.74 -0.22
CA GLU A 135 -23.82 -30.83 -0.79
C GLU A 135 -23.91 -29.59 0.10
N VAL A 136 -23.74 -28.40 -0.49
CA VAL A 136 -23.59 -27.16 0.27
C VAL A 136 -24.77 -26.24 0.07
N VAL A 137 -25.44 -25.90 1.18
CA VAL A 137 -26.55 -24.99 1.24
C VAL A 137 -26.08 -23.65 1.79
N ILE A 138 -26.38 -22.56 1.09
CA ILE A 138 -26.05 -21.21 1.53
C ILE A 138 -27.31 -20.53 2.05
N ILE A 139 -27.18 -19.82 3.19
CA ILE A 139 -28.21 -18.89 3.68
C ILE A 139 -27.56 -17.51 3.73
N ASN A 140 -28.04 -16.59 2.90
CA ASN A 140 -27.58 -15.20 2.89
C ASN A 140 -28.63 -14.30 2.23
N ASN A 141 -28.65 -13.01 2.58
CA ASN A 141 -29.59 -12.04 2.03
C ASN A 141 -28.93 -10.75 1.53
N ASN A 142 -27.69 -10.85 1.07
CA ASN A 142 -27.06 -9.78 0.35
C ASN A 142 -27.33 -9.93 -1.16
N PRO A 143 -28.01 -8.97 -1.82
CA PRO A 143 -28.39 -9.12 -3.23
C PRO A 143 -27.23 -8.94 -4.22
N GLU A 144 -26.09 -8.43 -3.77
CA GLU A 144 -24.97 -8.07 -4.64
C GLU A 144 -23.66 -8.69 -4.14
N THR A 145 -23.62 -10.03 -4.07
CA THR A 145 -22.40 -10.73 -3.66
C THR A 145 -22.34 -12.13 -4.25
N VAL A 146 -21.14 -12.70 -4.37
CA VAL A 146 -20.91 -13.99 -5.04
C VAL A 146 -21.56 -15.16 -4.29
N SER A 147 -21.64 -15.13 -2.95
CA SER A 147 -22.29 -16.21 -2.20
C SER A 147 -23.79 -16.30 -2.48
N THR A 148 -24.40 -15.25 -3.00
CA THR A 148 -25.83 -15.26 -3.40
C THR A 148 -26.04 -15.44 -4.89
N ASP A 149 -24.99 -15.73 -5.65
CA ASP A 149 -25.15 -16.26 -7.00
C ASP A 149 -25.65 -17.70 -6.89
N PHE A 150 -26.68 -18.03 -7.65
CA PHE A 150 -27.41 -19.31 -7.56
C PHE A 150 -26.54 -20.53 -7.93
N ASP A 151 -25.41 -20.33 -8.58
CA ASP A 151 -24.47 -21.36 -9.01
C ASP A 151 -23.25 -21.52 -8.08
N THR A 152 -23.15 -20.73 -7.02
CA THR A 152 -22.05 -20.84 -6.04
C THR A 152 -22.23 -22.06 -5.14
N GLY A 153 -23.40 -22.22 -4.54
CA GLY A 153 -23.76 -23.38 -3.73
C GLY A 153 -24.64 -24.37 -4.48
N ASP A 154 -24.87 -25.54 -3.91
CA ASP A 154 -25.86 -26.50 -4.46
C ASP A 154 -27.30 -26.04 -4.23
N ARG A 155 -27.50 -25.19 -3.19
CA ARG A 155 -28.79 -24.49 -2.92
C ARG A 155 -28.54 -23.16 -2.22
N LEU A 156 -29.33 -22.16 -2.55
CA LEU A 156 -29.31 -20.84 -1.93
C LEU A 156 -30.70 -20.54 -1.33
N TYR A 157 -30.70 -20.19 -0.05
CA TYR A 157 -31.87 -19.57 0.59
C TYR A 157 -31.61 -18.09 0.77
N PHE A 158 -32.35 -17.25 0.05
CA PHE A 158 -32.21 -15.80 0.16
C PHE A 158 -33.09 -15.30 1.31
N GLU A 159 -32.61 -15.54 2.53
CA GLU A 159 -33.36 -15.28 3.75
C GLU A 159 -32.50 -14.50 4.76
N PRO A 160 -33.15 -13.71 5.64
CA PRO A 160 -32.49 -13.04 6.73
C PRO A 160 -31.74 -14.03 7.64
N LEU A 161 -30.59 -13.62 8.14
CA LEU A 161 -29.84 -14.39 9.13
C LEU A 161 -30.41 -14.16 10.53
N SER A 162 -31.73 -14.37 10.68
CA SER A 162 -32.40 -14.36 11.97
C SER A 162 -32.43 -15.78 12.57
N PRO A 163 -32.53 -15.91 13.91
CA PRO A 163 -32.64 -17.22 14.55
C PRO A 163 -33.81 -18.07 14.02
N GLU A 164 -34.95 -17.46 13.77
CA GLU A 164 -36.16 -18.16 13.32
C GLU A 164 -36.01 -18.66 11.88
N ASP A 165 -35.68 -17.78 10.95
CA ASP A 165 -35.54 -18.11 9.52
C ASP A 165 -34.50 -19.21 9.29
N VAL A 166 -33.34 -19.07 9.93
CA VAL A 166 -32.24 -20.06 9.84
C VAL A 166 -32.65 -21.40 10.41
N MET A 167 -33.36 -21.43 11.55
CA MET A 167 -33.84 -22.69 12.14
C MET A 167 -34.92 -23.38 11.30
N ASP A 168 -35.77 -22.64 10.59
CA ASP A 168 -36.76 -23.22 9.71
C ASP A 168 -36.14 -23.90 8.49
N ILE A 169 -35.10 -23.30 7.91
CA ILE A 169 -34.31 -23.93 6.84
C ILE A 169 -33.56 -25.17 7.36
N ILE A 170 -32.94 -25.11 8.53
CA ILE A 170 -32.24 -26.25 9.15
C ILE A 170 -33.21 -27.44 9.35
N LYS A 171 -34.45 -27.17 9.76
CA LYS A 171 -35.46 -28.24 9.97
C LYS A 171 -35.79 -29.01 8.69
N ILE A 172 -35.83 -28.34 7.53
CA ILE A 172 -36.12 -28.98 6.25
C ILE A 172 -34.87 -29.60 5.61
N GLU A 173 -33.73 -28.95 5.68
CA GLU A 173 -32.49 -29.41 5.06
C GLU A 173 -31.82 -30.53 5.83
N LYS A 174 -31.87 -30.51 7.17
CA LYS A 174 -31.30 -31.51 8.08
C LYS A 174 -29.80 -31.70 7.83
N PRO A 175 -28.97 -30.63 7.92
CA PRO A 175 -27.55 -30.71 7.64
C PRO A 175 -26.81 -31.53 8.70
N VAL A 176 -25.65 -32.10 8.34
CA VAL A 176 -24.72 -32.72 9.31
C VAL A 176 -24.00 -31.71 10.17
N GLY A 177 -23.98 -30.43 9.76
CA GLY A 177 -23.43 -29.32 10.52
C GLY A 177 -23.66 -27.99 9.82
N VAL A 178 -23.39 -26.91 10.57
CA VAL A 178 -23.53 -25.51 10.12
C VAL A 178 -22.21 -24.80 10.32
N VAL A 179 -21.75 -24.10 9.32
CA VAL A 179 -20.55 -23.25 9.36
C VAL A 179 -20.94 -21.80 9.63
N VAL A 180 -20.40 -21.22 10.70
CA VAL A 180 -20.68 -19.84 11.12
C VAL A 180 -19.44 -18.92 11.01
N ALA A 181 -18.25 -19.49 11.06
CA ALA A 181 -17.00 -18.74 11.24
C ALA A 181 -16.61 -17.83 10.08
N PHE A 182 -17.18 -18.04 8.88
CA PHE A 182 -16.87 -17.25 7.69
C PHE A 182 -17.83 -16.09 7.45
N GLY A 183 -19.04 -16.13 8.02
CA GLY A 183 -20.07 -15.09 7.84
C GLY A 183 -19.93 -13.86 8.77
N GLY A 184 -18.76 -13.65 9.38
CA GLY A 184 -18.50 -12.52 10.25
C GLY A 184 -19.44 -12.45 11.47
N GLN A 185 -19.60 -11.25 12.03
CA GLN A 185 -20.41 -11.03 13.23
C GLN A 185 -21.89 -11.37 13.08
N THR A 186 -22.44 -11.32 11.87
CA THR A 186 -23.85 -11.62 11.63
C THR A 186 -24.12 -13.10 11.89
N ALA A 187 -23.30 -13.98 11.34
CA ALA A 187 -23.43 -15.43 11.51
C ALA A 187 -23.07 -15.88 12.93
N ILE A 188 -22.05 -15.29 13.53
CA ILE A 188 -21.58 -15.61 14.90
C ILE A 188 -22.68 -15.42 15.94
N LYS A 189 -23.54 -14.41 15.82
CA LYS A 189 -24.65 -14.17 16.75
C LYS A 189 -25.66 -15.34 16.82
N LEU A 190 -25.69 -16.21 15.81
CA LEU A 190 -26.57 -17.37 15.77
C LEU A 190 -26.04 -18.57 16.56
N THR A 191 -24.79 -18.58 16.99
CA THR A 191 -24.15 -19.73 17.65
C THR A 191 -24.88 -20.19 18.90
N LYS A 192 -25.35 -19.26 19.75
CA LYS A 192 -26.13 -19.59 20.96
C LYS A 192 -27.44 -20.29 20.63
N THR A 193 -28.16 -19.81 19.60
CA THR A 193 -29.41 -20.44 19.13
C THR A 193 -29.15 -21.82 18.53
N LEU A 194 -28.12 -21.98 17.72
CA LEU A 194 -27.76 -23.26 17.14
C LEU A 194 -27.39 -24.28 18.21
N ALA A 195 -26.56 -23.89 19.18
CA ALA A 195 -26.18 -24.77 20.28
C ALA A 195 -27.38 -25.15 21.18
N ALA A 196 -28.26 -24.19 21.50
CA ALA A 196 -29.47 -24.45 22.29
C ALA A 196 -30.45 -25.45 21.59
N ASN A 197 -30.40 -25.53 20.26
CA ASN A 197 -31.19 -26.48 19.48
C ASN A 197 -30.40 -27.75 19.10
N ASN A 198 -29.24 -28.01 19.72
CA ASN A 198 -28.37 -29.16 19.44
C ASN A 198 -27.91 -29.27 17.98
N ILE A 199 -27.80 -28.17 17.27
CA ILE A 199 -27.24 -28.14 15.92
C ILE A 199 -25.72 -28.12 16.01
N ARG A 200 -25.07 -29.01 15.27
CA ARG A 200 -23.62 -29.12 15.24
C ARG A 200 -23.03 -27.92 14.50
N ILE A 201 -22.21 -27.14 15.20
CA ILE A 201 -21.39 -26.06 14.62
C ILE A 201 -20.06 -26.68 14.14
N LEU A 202 -19.70 -26.41 12.88
CA LEU A 202 -18.40 -26.82 12.30
C LEU A 202 -17.41 -25.68 12.49
N GLY A 203 -16.29 -25.99 13.20
CA GLY A 203 -15.30 -25.01 13.65
C GLY A 203 -15.36 -24.76 15.16
N SER A 204 -15.02 -23.57 15.58
CA SER A 204 -15.04 -23.17 17.00
C SER A 204 -16.45 -23.28 17.60
N SER A 205 -16.53 -23.82 18.82
CA SER A 205 -17.79 -24.03 19.52
C SER A 205 -18.45 -22.71 19.95
N ALA A 206 -19.75 -22.75 20.26
CA ALA A 206 -20.44 -21.60 20.83
C ALA A 206 -19.80 -21.11 22.14
N ASP A 207 -19.28 -22.05 22.96
CA ASP A 207 -18.60 -21.73 24.22
C ASP A 207 -17.24 -21.05 23.97
N THR A 208 -16.46 -21.50 22.99
CA THR A 208 -15.21 -20.87 22.54
C THR A 208 -15.45 -19.43 22.06
N ILE A 209 -16.49 -19.23 21.29
CA ILE A 209 -16.88 -17.92 20.77
C ILE A 209 -17.31 -16.99 21.91
N ASP A 210 -18.16 -17.48 22.81
CA ASP A 210 -18.62 -16.72 23.98
C ASP A 210 -17.46 -16.38 24.92
N MET A 211 -16.50 -17.28 25.10
CA MET A 211 -15.28 -17.04 25.89
C MET A 211 -14.41 -15.92 25.32
N ALA A 212 -14.35 -15.78 24.00
CA ALA A 212 -13.59 -14.71 23.35
C ALA A 212 -14.34 -13.38 23.33
N GLU A 213 -15.70 -13.40 23.25
CA GLU A 213 -16.52 -12.19 23.18
C GLU A 213 -16.92 -11.63 24.56
N ASP A 214 -17.08 -12.48 25.56
CA ASP A 214 -17.38 -12.08 26.94
C ASP A 214 -16.11 -11.59 27.65
N ARG A 215 -16.11 -10.32 28.03
CA ARG A 215 -14.93 -9.68 28.61
C ARG A 215 -14.45 -10.37 29.89
N GLU A 216 -15.34 -10.70 30.81
CA GLU A 216 -14.95 -11.28 32.10
C GLU A 216 -14.34 -12.67 31.89
N ARG A 217 -14.92 -13.48 31.02
CA ARG A 217 -14.40 -14.79 30.66
C ARG A 217 -13.05 -14.68 29.95
N PHE A 218 -12.92 -13.75 29.02
CA PHE A 218 -11.68 -13.51 28.27
C PHE A 218 -10.56 -12.98 29.18
N ASP A 219 -10.88 -12.02 30.06
CA ASP A 219 -9.95 -11.49 31.04
C ASP A 219 -9.43 -12.60 32.00
N ALA A 220 -10.32 -13.47 32.49
CA ALA A 220 -9.94 -14.60 33.33
C ALA A 220 -9.08 -15.62 32.57
N LEU A 221 -9.30 -15.81 31.27
CA LEU A 221 -8.48 -16.67 30.42
C LEU A 221 -7.07 -16.10 30.28
N LEU A 222 -6.94 -14.80 29.93
CA LEU A 222 -5.64 -14.14 29.80
C LEU A 222 -4.82 -14.15 31.09
N GLU A 223 -5.49 -13.95 32.22
CA GLU A 223 -4.85 -13.98 33.52
C GLU A 223 -4.31 -15.39 33.88
N ARG A 224 -5.10 -16.45 33.63
CA ARG A 224 -4.65 -17.85 33.79
C ARG A 224 -3.48 -18.19 32.85
N ALA A 225 -3.52 -17.69 31.60
CA ALA A 225 -2.48 -17.90 30.63
C ALA A 225 -1.21 -17.05 30.88
N GLY A 226 -1.25 -16.09 31.81
CA GLY A 226 -0.15 -15.16 32.06
C GLY A 226 0.09 -14.17 30.95
N ILE A 227 -0.93 -13.88 30.13
CA ILE A 227 -0.87 -13.00 28.97
C ILE A 227 -1.32 -11.59 29.34
N ARG A 228 -0.57 -10.59 28.93
CA ARG A 228 -0.87 -9.18 29.24
C ARG A 228 -1.98 -8.62 28.35
N ARG A 229 -2.77 -7.72 28.93
CA ARG A 229 -3.77 -6.91 28.24
C ARG A 229 -3.80 -5.48 28.79
N PRO A 230 -4.40 -4.51 28.06
CA PRO A 230 -4.67 -3.20 28.63
C PRO A 230 -5.53 -3.31 29.90
N LYS A 231 -5.16 -2.60 30.95
CA LYS A 231 -5.99 -2.55 32.17
C LYS A 231 -7.26 -1.77 31.90
N GLY A 232 -8.39 -2.24 32.42
CA GLY A 232 -9.66 -1.58 32.20
C GLY A 232 -10.73 -1.96 33.21
N SER A 233 -11.89 -1.32 33.11
CA SER A 233 -13.04 -1.51 33.97
C SER A 233 -14.34 -1.38 33.17
N THR A 234 -15.38 -2.03 33.68
CA THR A 234 -16.75 -1.90 33.18
C THR A 234 -17.47 -0.84 34.01
N ILE A 235 -18.16 0.09 33.39
CA ILE A 235 -18.83 1.23 34.01
C ILE A 235 -20.26 1.38 33.49
N MET A 236 -21.12 1.94 34.34
CA MET A 236 -22.54 2.19 34.05
C MET A 236 -22.88 3.70 34.08
N THR A 237 -22.11 4.49 34.80
CA THR A 237 -22.39 5.91 35.05
C THR A 237 -21.21 6.80 34.63
N ALA A 238 -21.49 8.08 34.40
CA ALA A 238 -20.45 9.07 34.08
C ALA A 238 -19.46 9.25 35.25
N GLU A 239 -19.94 9.20 36.50
CA GLU A 239 -19.09 9.33 37.69
C GLU A 239 -18.12 8.14 37.79
N GLU A 240 -18.60 6.90 37.56
CA GLU A 240 -17.75 5.72 37.51
C GLU A 240 -16.71 5.83 36.38
N ALA A 241 -17.08 6.38 35.23
CA ALA A 241 -16.18 6.60 34.12
C ALA A 241 -15.03 7.56 34.49
N LEU A 242 -15.35 8.71 35.06
CA LEU A 242 -14.37 9.69 35.52
C LEU A 242 -13.41 9.10 36.55
N ASN A 243 -13.96 8.36 37.54
CA ASN A 243 -13.16 7.73 38.60
C ASN A 243 -12.22 6.65 37.99
N ALA A 244 -12.72 5.80 37.11
CA ALA A 244 -11.92 4.80 36.44
C ALA A 244 -10.81 5.42 35.58
N ALA A 245 -11.11 6.47 34.80
CA ALA A 245 -10.14 7.16 33.98
C ALA A 245 -9.01 7.80 34.79
N ARG A 246 -9.36 8.42 35.93
CA ARG A 246 -8.35 9.01 36.84
C ARG A 246 -7.46 7.95 37.48
N GLN A 247 -7.99 6.76 37.76
CA GLN A 247 -7.21 5.64 38.31
C GLN A 247 -6.30 5.01 37.24
N LEU A 248 -6.80 4.84 36.01
CA LEU A 248 -6.03 4.29 34.89
C LEU A 248 -4.98 5.30 34.38
N GLY A 249 -5.24 6.60 34.55
CA GLY A 249 -4.46 7.70 33.98
C GLY A 249 -4.77 7.90 32.48
N TYR A 250 -4.91 9.17 32.07
CA TYR A 250 -5.15 9.51 30.67
C TYR A 250 -3.94 9.19 29.76
N PRO A 251 -4.17 8.94 28.46
CA PRO A 251 -5.45 8.76 27.80
C PRO A 251 -6.09 7.40 28.07
N VAL A 252 -7.42 7.31 27.89
CA VAL A 252 -8.21 6.09 28.04
C VAL A 252 -9.06 5.85 26.81
N LEU A 253 -9.30 4.58 26.47
CA LEU A 253 -10.19 4.16 25.40
C LEU A 253 -11.56 3.82 26.00
N MET A 254 -12.62 4.42 25.47
CA MET A 254 -14.00 4.13 25.87
C MET A 254 -14.75 3.44 24.74
N ARG A 255 -15.47 2.37 25.07
CA ARG A 255 -16.26 1.60 24.11
C ARG A 255 -17.54 1.06 24.73
N PRO A 256 -18.69 1.07 24.02
CA PRO A 256 -19.87 0.32 24.44
C PRO A 256 -19.57 -1.18 24.44
N SER A 257 -20.23 -1.98 25.30
CA SER A 257 -19.95 -3.42 25.44
C SER A 257 -20.24 -4.26 24.19
N TYR A 258 -21.16 -3.81 23.34
CA TYR A 258 -21.55 -4.54 22.14
C TYR A 258 -21.52 -3.61 20.92
N VAL A 259 -20.37 -3.56 20.23
CA VAL A 259 -20.20 -2.71 19.04
C VAL A 259 -19.73 -3.50 17.85
N LEU A 260 -20.16 -3.06 16.66
CA LEU A 260 -19.68 -3.55 15.38
C LEU A 260 -18.77 -2.50 14.76
N GLY A 261 -17.55 -2.91 14.34
CA GLY A 261 -16.60 -2.03 13.66
C GLY A 261 -16.19 -0.81 14.48
N GLY A 262 -16.08 -0.93 15.80
CA GLY A 262 -15.66 0.15 16.69
C GLY A 262 -16.66 1.32 16.82
N GLN A 263 -17.89 1.16 16.39
CA GLN A 263 -18.90 2.21 16.43
C GLN A 263 -19.02 2.82 17.82
N ASN A 264 -19.04 4.17 17.88
CA ASN A 264 -19.06 4.92 19.13
C ASN A 264 -17.88 4.68 20.08
N MET A 265 -16.74 4.18 19.62
CA MET A 265 -15.50 4.17 20.41
C MET A 265 -14.82 5.54 20.33
N ILE A 266 -14.21 5.97 21.44
CA ILE A 266 -13.40 7.19 21.50
C ILE A 266 -12.15 6.99 22.35
N ILE A 267 -11.13 7.82 22.07
CA ILE A 267 -9.98 8.00 22.97
C ILE A 267 -10.19 9.31 23.71
N ALA A 268 -10.34 9.25 25.01
CA ALA A 268 -10.51 10.41 25.89
C ALA A 268 -9.17 10.81 26.51
N TYR A 269 -8.85 12.09 26.45
CA TYR A 269 -7.60 12.68 26.91
C TYR A 269 -7.76 13.48 28.21
N CYS A 270 -9.01 13.81 28.57
CA CYS A 270 -9.36 14.60 29.75
C CYS A 270 -10.76 14.26 30.24
N ASP A 271 -11.13 14.82 31.42
CA ASP A 271 -12.44 14.61 32.04
C ASP A 271 -13.58 15.10 31.14
N GLU A 272 -13.40 16.21 30.44
CA GLU A 272 -14.40 16.81 29.55
C GLU A 272 -14.74 15.91 28.36
N ASP A 273 -13.75 15.17 27.82
CA ASP A 273 -13.98 14.22 26.72
C ASP A 273 -14.89 13.07 27.20
N ILE A 274 -14.75 12.63 28.45
CA ILE A 274 -15.57 11.57 29.05
C ILE A 274 -17.00 12.08 29.29
N GLU A 275 -17.16 13.27 29.83
CA GLU A 275 -18.46 13.86 30.11
C GLU A 275 -19.26 14.03 28.82
N GLU A 276 -18.66 14.61 27.75
CA GLU A 276 -19.29 14.76 26.41
C GLU A 276 -19.71 13.38 25.85
N TYR A 277 -18.87 12.37 26.01
CA TYR A 277 -19.15 11.04 25.49
C TYR A 277 -20.27 10.32 26.24
N MET A 278 -20.25 10.38 27.57
CA MET A 278 -21.26 9.74 28.39
C MET A 278 -22.64 10.39 28.21
N GLU A 279 -22.70 11.70 27.99
CA GLU A 279 -23.96 12.38 27.65
C GLU A 279 -24.56 11.84 26.34
N ILE A 280 -23.74 11.62 25.30
CA ILE A 280 -24.17 11.06 24.01
C ILE A 280 -24.71 9.64 24.21
N ILE A 281 -24.03 8.80 24.97
CA ILE A 281 -24.43 7.40 25.20
C ILE A 281 -25.70 7.31 26.04
N LEU A 282 -25.79 8.04 27.13
CA LEU A 282 -26.94 8.05 28.01
C LEU A 282 -28.21 8.62 27.33
N ALA A 283 -28.05 9.58 26.42
CA ALA A 283 -29.15 10.12 25.61
C ALA A 283 -29.84 9.07 24.74
N HIS A 284 -29.14 8.00 24.35
CA HIS A 284 -29.69 6.92 23.51
C HIS A 284 -30.27 5.75 24.33
N LYS A 285 -30.49 5.90 25.65
CA LYS A 285 -31.04 4.86 26.55
C LYS A 285 -30.34 3.51 26.38
N GLN A 286 -29.04 3.48 26.39
CA GLN A 286 -28.29 2.23 26.38
C GLN A 286 -28.31 1.62 27.80
N ASP A 287 -28.97 0.45 27.91
CA ASP A 287 -28.96 -0.37 29.15
C ASP A 287 -27.66 -1.20 29.28
N ASN A 288 -26.74 -1.09 28.33
CA ASN A 288 -25.51 -1.86 28.29
C ASN A 288 -24.35 -1.10 28.92
N PRO A 289 -23.46 -1.78 29.64
CA PRO A 289 -22.30 -1.16 30.25
C PRO A 289 -21.32 -0.60 29.20
N VAL A 290 -20.55 0.42 29.59
CA VAL A 290 -19.45 0.97 28.81
C VAL A 290 -18.13 0.43 29.37
N LEU A 291 -17.22 0.07 28.50
CA LEU A 291 -15.87 -0.37 28.85
C LEU A 291 -14.92 0.82 28.77
N ILE A 292 -14.07 0.95 29.78
CA ILE A 292 -13.00 1.94 29.81
C ILE A 292 -11.67 1.23 30.01
N ASP A 293 -10.76 1.38 29.06
CA ASP A 293 -9.46 0.74 29.06
C ASP A 293 -8.33 1.77 29.03
N LYS A 294 -7.20 1.47 29.67
CA LYS A 294 -5.98 2.24 29.48
C LYS A 294 -5.59 2.23 28.02
N TYR A 295 -5.53 3.39 27.40
CA TYR A 295 -5.02 3.49 26.04
C TYR A 295 -3.50 3.28 26.03
N LEU A 296 -3.05 2.30 25.24
CA LEU A 296 -1.64 2.00 25.00
C LEU A 296 -1.26 2.52 23.63
N SER A 297 -0.27 3.40 23.55
CA SER A 297 0.25 3.87 22.27
C SER A 297 1.48 3.05 21.88
N GLY A 298 1.31 2.14 20.93
CA GLY A 298 2.35 1.22 20.49
C GLY A 298 2.15 0.79 19.05
N MET A 299 3.04 -0.07 18.57
CA MET A 299 2.92 -0.73 17.28
C MET A 299 1.80 -1.76 17.34
N GLU A 300 0.90 -1.75 16.39
CA GLU A 300 -0.18 -2.74 16.29
C GLU A 300 0.22 -3.87 15.35
N ILE A 301 0.01 -5.10 15.82
CA ILE A 301 0.31 -6.33 15.08
C ILE A 301 -0.98 -7.13 14.91
N GLU A 302 -1.20 -7.64 13.71
CA GLU A 302 -2.32 -8.52 13.40
C GLU A 302 -1.83 -9.89 12.92
N VAL A 303 -2.47 -10.95 13.45
CA VAL A 303 -2.18 -12.33 13.12
C VAL A 303 -3.47 -13.06 12.83
N ASP A 304 -3.55 -13.68 11.65
CA ASP A 304 -4.56 -14.68 11.34
C ASP A 304 -3.95 -16.07 11.47
N ALA A 305 -4.55 -16.90 12.31
CA ALA A 305 -4.09 -18.26 12.55
C ALA A 305 -5.17 -19.28 12.18
N ILE A 306 -4.74 -20.49 11.80
CA ILE A 306 -5.60 -21.66 11.69
C ILE A 306 -5.24 -22.59 12.83
N CYS A 307 -6.24 -23.06 13.59
CA CYS A 307 -6.05 -23.97 14.70
C CYS A 307 -6.84 -25.25 14.49
N ASP A 308 -6.22 -26.44 14.71
CA ASP A 308 -6.87 -27.76 14.60
C ASP A 308 -7.17 -28.38 15.97
N GLY A 309 -7.11 -27.59 17.04
CA GLY A 309 -7.26 -28.01 18.43
C GLY A 309 -5.98 -28.59 19.07
N GLU A 310 -4.94 -28.89 18.29
CA GLU A 310 -3.64 -29.41 18.75
C GLU A 310 -2.48 -28.52 18.33
N SER A 311 -2.52 -28.04 17.09
CA SER A 311 -1.48 -27.23 16.45
C SER A 311 -2.08 -25.98 15.82
N ILE A 312 -1.21 -24.98 15.55
CA ILE A 312 -1.57 -23.77 14.81
C ILE A 312 -0.73 -23.66 13.54
N LEU A 313 -1.27 -22.94 12.55
CA LEU A 313 -0.53 -22.45 11.39
C LEU A 313 -0.78 -20.94 11.30
N ILE A 314 0.30 -20.15 11.31
CA ILE A 314 0.30 -18.71 11.10
C ILE A 314 0.92 -18.46 9.72
N PRO A 315 0.17 -18.04 8.70
CA PRO A 315 0.70 -17.74 7.38
C PRO A 315 1.70 -16.58 7.39
N GLY A 316 1.49 -15.58 8.25
CA GLY A 316 2.40 -14.48 8.43
C GLY A 316 1.96 -13.52 9.53
N ILE A 317 2.90 -12.71 9.99
CA ILE A 317 2.68 -11.65 10.97
C ILE A 317 2.61 -10.33 10.19
N MET A 318 1.55 -9.56 10.42
CA MET A 318 1.31 -8.25 9.80
C MET A 318 1.53 -7.15 10.82
N GLU A 319 2.14 -6.05 10.42
CA GLU A 319 2.23 -4.82 11.21
C GLU A 319 1.39 -3.71 10.60
N HIS A 320 0.87 -2.81 11.43
CA HIS A 320 0.17 -1.62 10.95
C HIS A 320 1.13 -0.44 10.87
N VAL A 321 1.03 0.33 9.77
CA VAL A 321 1.79 1.57 9.61
C VAL A 321 1.34 2.59 10.65
N GLU A 322 0.04 2.68 10.88
CA GLU A 322 -0.53 3.56 11.88
C GLU A 322 -0.41 2.93 13.27
N ARG A 323 0.02 3.75 14.24
CA ARG A 323 0.00 3.39 15.65
C ARG A 323 -1.43 3.16 16.13
N THR A 324 -1.57 2.44 17.25
CA THR A 324 -2.85 2.17 17.92
C THR A 324 -3.77 3.40 18.01
N GLY A 325 -5.08 3.15 17.94
CA GLY A 325 -6.12 4.17 18.00
C GLY A 325 -6.86 4.39 16.68
N ILE A 326 -6.41 3.76 15.59
CA ILE A 326 -7.13 3.66 14.31
C ILE A 326 -7.60 2.21 14.18
N HIS A 327 -8.84 2.02 13.72
CA HIS A 327 -9.39 0.67 13.51
C HIS A 327 -8.52 -0.12 12.51
N SER A 328 -8.24 -1.39 12.78
CA SER A 328 -7.37 -2.25 11.94
C SER A 328 -7.82 -2.30 10.46
N GLY A 329 -9.13 -2.26 10.20
CA GLY A 329 -9.69 -2.17 8.85
C GLY A 329 -9.34 -0.88 8.11
N ASP A 330 -9.03 0.21 8.83
CA ASP A 330 -8.69 1.53 8.29
C ASP A 330 -7.18 1.78 8.26
N SER A 331 -6.39 0.87 8.83
CA SER A 331 -4.93 0.95 8.85
C SER A 331 -4.30 0.28 7.64
N ILE A 332 -3.15 0.80 7.22
CA ILE A 332 -2.29 0.15 6.23
C ILE A 332 -1.59 -1.00 6.95
N ALA A 333 -1.80 -2.24 6.50
CA ALA A 333 -1.10 -3.41 7.03
C ALA A 333 0.03 -3.83 6.09
N VAL A 334 1.20 -4.13 6.68
CA VAL A 334 2.42 -4.54 5.98
C VAL A 334 2.72 -6.00 6.30
N TYR A 335 3.06 -6.78 5.28
CA TYR A 335 3.54 -8.14 5.41
C TYR A 335 4.79 -8.36 4.54
N PRO A 336 5.81 -9.07 5.03
CA PRO A 336 6.01 -9.43 6.45
C PRO A 336 6.25 -8.20 7.31
N ALA A 337 5.95 -8.32 8.61
CA ALA A 337 6.26 -7.26 9.57
C ALA A 337 7.77 -6.96 9.56
N SER A 338 8.13 -5.69 9.37
CA SER A 338 9.52 -5.25 9.17
C SER A 338 10.18 -4.71 10.45
N ASP A 339 9.38 -4.20 11.38
CA ASP A 339 9.85 -3.50 12.57
C ASP A 339 9.89 -4.40 13.83
N ILE A 340 9.76 -5.73 13.64
CA ILE A 340 9.90 -6.73 14.70
C ILE A 340 11.09 -7.65 14.43
N ASP A 341 11.84 -7.98 15.48
CA ASP A 341 12.93 -8.94 15.40
C ASP A 341 12.44 -10.41 15.55
N ASP A 342 13.34 -11.36 15.30
CA ASP A 342 13.04 -12.80 15.41
C ASP A 342 12.60 -13.17 16.84
N GLY A 343 13.13 -12.51 17.85
CA GLY A 343 12.76 -12.74 19.25
C GLY A 343 11.33 -12.32 19.55
N MET A 344 10.90 -11.17 19.04
CA MET A 344 9.54 -10.68 19.16
C MET A 344 8.58 -11.54 18.33
N SER A 345 8.96 -11.91 17.11
CA SER A 345 8.21 -12.84 16.27
C SER A 345 7.95 -14.17 16.97
N ALA A 346 8.97 -14.76 17.59
CA ALA A 346 8.82 -16.00 18.36
C ALA A 346 7.89 -15.85 19.58
N LYS A 347 7.91 -14.71 20.26
CA LYS A 347 6.99 -14.40 21.37
C LYS A 347 5.54 -14.30 20.89
N ILE A 348 5.30 -13.64 19.72
CA ILE A 348 3.96 -13.52 19.11
C ILE A 348 3.42 -14.93 18.80
N VAL A 349 4.23 -15.76 18.14
CA VAL A 349 3.85 -17.15 17.80
C VAL A 349 3.48 -17.94 19.05
N ALA A 350 4.32 -17.91 20.09
CA ALA A 350 4.08 -18.64 21.35
C ALA A 350 2.82 -18.12 22.09
N THR A 351 2.58 -16.81 22.06
CA THR A 351 1.37 -16.22 22.65
C THR A 351 0.13 -16.64 21.88
N THR A 352 0.18 -16.61 20.55
CA THR A 352 -0.90 -17.07 19.64
C THR A 352 -1.22 -18.55 19.91
N GLU A 353 -0.20 -19.40 19.96
CA GLU A 353 -0.39 -20.83 20.25
C GLU A 353 -1.05 -21.08 21.60
N THR A 354 -0.60 -20.36 22.64
CA THR A 354 -1.16 -20.45 23.98
C THR A 354 -2.63 -20.04 23.98
N LEU A 355 -2.98 -18.92 23.35
CA LEU A 355 -4.36 -18.43 23.26
C LEU A 355 -5.26 -19.41 22.52
N CYS A 356 -4.83 -19.89 21.35
CA CYS A 356 -5.61 -20.83 20.55
C CYS A 356 -5.91 -22.12 21.33
N ARG A 357 -4.94 -22.61 22.09
CA ARG A 357 -5.10 -23.80 22.94
C ARG A 357 -6.06 -23.55 24.12
N GLU A 358 -5.87 -22.46 24.86
CA GLU A 358 -6.73 -22.12 26.01
C GLU A 358 -8.18 -21.83 25.60
N LEU A 359 -8.40 -21.29 24.41
CA LEU A 359 -9.72 -21.06 23.81
C LEU A 359 -10.35 -22.35 23.26
N HIS A 360 -9.60 -23.43 23.12
CA HIS A 360 -10.05 -24.64 22.39
C HIS A 360 -10.51 -24.30 20.97
N GLY A 361 -9.79 -23.40 20.32
CA GLY A 361 -10.14 -22.90 18.99
C GLY A 361 -10.02 -23.95 17.90
N ILE A 362 -10.95 -23.92 16.94
CA ILE A 362 -10.93 -24.78 15.75
C ILE A 362 -11.29 -23.93 14.52
N GLY A 363 -10.44 -23.95 13.49
CA GLY A 363 -10.61 -23.14 12.28
C GLY A 363 -9.86 -21.81 12.39
N LEU A 364 -10.41 -20.74 11.81
CA LEU A 364 -9.78 -19.42 11.79
C LEU A 364 -9.89 -18.70 13.14
N ILE A 365 -8.79 -18.08 13.53
CA ILE A 365 -8.70 -17.23 14.71
C ILE A 365 -7.86 -16.00 14.34
N ASN A 366 -8.46 -14.81 14.46
CA ASN A 366 -7.77 -13.53 14.29
C ASN A 366 -7.38 -12.96 15.64
N LEU A 367 -6.15 -12.47 15.76
CA LEU A 367 -5.60 -11.92 16.99
C LEU A 367 -4.95 -10.56 16.69
N GLN A 368 -5.22 -9.61 17.57
CA GLN A 368 -4.64 -8.27 17.51
C GLN A 368 -3.82 -8.00 18.77
N TYR A 369 -2.60 -7.50 18.56
CA TYR A 369 -1.62 -7.23 19.60
C TYR A 369 -1.14 -5.78 19.54
N ILE A 370 -0.70 -5.26 20.71
CA ILE A 370 0.11 -4.04 20.79
C ILE A 370 1.49 -4.43 21.30
N ILE A 371 2.53 -3.96 20.61
CA ILE A 371 3.90 -3.99 21.12
C ILE A 371 4.23 -2.61 21.69
N MET A 372 4.55 -2.57 22.97
CA MET A 372 4.95 -1.36 23.68
C MET A 372 6.06 -1.70 24.68
N ASP A 373 7.17 -0.95 24.64
CA ASP A 373 8.34 -1.14 25.50
C ASP A 373 8.90 -2.59 25.48
N GLY A 374 8.86 -3.27 24.33
CA GLY A 374 9.32 -4.66 24.16
C GLY A 374 8.41 -5.73 24.74
N GLU A 375 7.20 -5.37 25.15
CA GLU A 375 6.19 -6.27 25.71
C GLU A 375 4.96 -6.35 24.81
N ILE A 376 4.32 -7.54 24.78
CA ILE A 376 3.13 -7.83 23.97
C ILE A 376 1.89 -7.70 24.85
N TYR A 377 0.88 -6.99 24.34
CA TYR A 377 -0.44 -6.88 24.93
C TYR A 377 -1.50 -7.37 23.94
N VAL A 378 -2.38 -8.26 24.38
CA VAL A 378 -3.52 -8.71 23.56
C VAL A 378 -4.63 -7.68 23.65
N ILE A 379 -5.12 -7.24 22.48
CA ILE A 379 -6.27 -6.32 22.40
C ILE A 379 -7.55 -7.11 22.24
N GLU A 380 -7.56 -8.03 21.26
CA GLU A 380 -8.76 -8.70 20.78
C GLU A 380 -8.42 -10.08 20.20
N VAL A 381 -9.32 -11.04 20.38
CA VAL A 381 -9.27 -12.34 19.73
C VAL A 381 -10.64 -12.62 19.12
N ASN A 382 -10.66 -12.96 17.85
CA ASN A 382 -11.86 -13.24 17.06
C ASN A 382 -11.79 -14.68 16.53
N PRO A 383 -12.52 -15.68 17.09
CA PRO A 383 -12.52 -17.04 16.57
C PRO A 383 -13.40 -17.19 15.31
N ARG A 384 -13.04 -16.46 14.28
CA ARG A 384 -13.71 -16.36 12.98
C ARG A 384 -12.79 -15.78 11.92
N ALA A 385 -13.23 -15.77 10.65
CA ALA A 385 -12.56 -15.06 9.59
C ALA A 385 -12.42 -13.56 9.91
N SER A 386 -11.29 -12.98 9.53
CA SER A 386 -10.99 -11.55 9.56
C SER A 386 -11.05 -10.96 8.14
N ARG A 387 -10.94 -9.65 8.05
CA ARG A 387 -10.81 -8.95 6.76
C ARG A 387 -9.48 -9.21 6.08
N THR A 388 -8.43 -9.50 6.83
CA THR A 388 -7.08 -9.74 6.31
C THR A 388 -6.89 -11.16 5.73
N VAL A 389 -7.83 -12.09 5.92
CA VAL A 389 -7.75 -13.46 5.41
C VAL A 389 -7.54 -13.54 3.89
N PRO A 390 -8.27 -12.80 3.02
CA PRO A 390 -8.02 -12.81 1.58
C PRO A 390 -6.63 -12.27 1.24
N TYR A 391 -6.21 -11.20 1.89
CA TYR A 391 -4.91 -10.56 1.71
C TYR A 391 -3.78 -11.54 2.04
N ILE A 392 -3.74 -12.05 3.28
CA ILE A 392 -2.64 -12.91 3.72
C ILE A 392 -2.62 -14.26 2.97
N SER A 393 -3.79 -14.80 2.60
CA SER A 393 -3.87 -16.02 1.78
C SER A 393 -3.20 -15.83 0.42
N LYS A 394 -3.44 -14.70 -0.25
CA LYS A 394 -2.89 -14.41 -1.57
C LYS A 394 -1.39 -14.17 -1.55
N VAL A 395 -0.90 -13.39 -0.58
CA VAL A 395 0.53 -13.01 -0.53
C VAL A 395 1.44 -14.10 0.01
N THR A 396 0.90 -15.07 0.74
CA THR A 396 1.67 -16.22 1.26
C THR A 396 1.47 -17.50 0.45
N GLY A 397 0.43 -17.55 -0.39
CA GLY A 397 0.03 -18.77 -1.08
C GLY A 397 -0.62 -19.84 -0.17
N VAL A 398 -0.91 -19.51 1.10
CA VAL A 398 -1.57 -20.41 2.05
C VAL A 398 -3.09 -20.28 1.90
N PRO A 399 -3.82 -21.31 1.43
CA PRO A 399 -5.27 -21.22 1.19
C PRO A 399 -6.05 -21.33 2.51
N MET A 400 -6.08 -20.24 3.29
CA MET A 400 -6.56 -20.25 4.66
C MET A 400 -8.00 -20.73 4.80
N CYS A 401 -8.90 -20.31 3.93
CA CYS A 401 -10.30 -20.72 3.99
C CYS A 401 -10.46 -22.23 3.73
N ASP A 402 -9.72 -22.80 2.76
CA ASP A 402 -9.72 -24.22 2.46
C ASP A 402 -9.19 -25.06 3.64
N LEU A 403 -8.05 -24.64 4.20
CA LEU A 403 -7.45 -25.31 5.35
C LEU A 403 -8.35 -25.26 6.59
N ALA A 404 -8.90 -24.07 6.90
CA ALA A 404 -9.81 -23.89 8.02
C ALA A 404 -11.10 -24.70 7.88
N THR A 405 -11.63 -24.82 6.65
CA THR A 405 -12.80 -25.68 6.34
C THR A 405 -12.45 -27.15 6.63
N LYS A 406 -11.33 -27.65 6.14
CA LYS A 406 -10.88 -29.02 6.38
C LYS A 406 -10.66 -29.28 7.88
N VAL A 407 -10.01 -28.36 8.59
CA VAL A 407 -9.79 -28.47 10.03
C VAL A 407 -11.13 -28.50 10.80
N SER A 408 -12.13 -27.72 10.38
CA SER A 408 -13.47 -27.72 10.96
C SER A 408 -14.22 -29.06 10.78
N LEU A 409 -13.81 -29.86 9.80
CA LEU A 409 -14.28 -31.24 9.57
C LEU A 409 -13.44 -32.30 10.30
N GLY A 410 -12.37 -31.90 11.01
CA GLY A 410 -11.53 -32.79 11.81
C GLY A 410 -10.21 -33.19 11.18
N TYR A 411 -9.83 -32.65 10.02
CA TYR A 411 -8.49 -32.85 9.46
C TYR A 411 -7.44 -32.15 10.34
N LYS A 412 -6.22 -32.67 10.36
CA LYS A 412 -5.12 -32.12 11.13
C LYS A 412 -4.16 -31.35 10.24
N LEU A 413 -3.69 -30.18 10.70
CA LEU A 413 -2.77 -29.30 9.95
C LEU A 413 -1.52 -30.02 9.45
N LYS A 414 -0.95 -30.90 10.27
CA LYS A 414 0.24 -31.71 9.91
C LYS A 414 0.06 -32.57 8.66
N ASP A 415 -1.19 -32.90 8.32
CA ASP A 415 -1.53 -33.78 7.18
C ASP A 415 -1.93 -32.97 5.93
N LEU A 416 -2.00 -31.63 6.02
CA LEU A 416 -2.49 -30.75 4.96
C LEU A 416 -1.38 -30.12 4.09
N GLY A 417 -0.09 -30.41 4.40
CA GLY A 417 1.04 -30.06 3.53
C GLY A 417 1.62 -28.64 3.71
N PHE A 418 1.09 -27.81 4.62
CA PHE A 418 1.59 -26.46 4.90
C PHE A 418 2.39 -26.36 6.21
N GLY A 419 2.53 -27.46 6.94
CA GLY A 419 3.23 -27.49 8.23
C GLY A 419 2.42 -26.86 9.38
N THR A 420 3.12 -26.54 10.47
CA THR A 420 2.57 -25.92 11.69
C THR A 420 3.50 -24.80 12.17
N GLY A 421 3.01 -23.92 13.03
CA GLY A 421 3.73 -22.74 13.49
C GLY A 421 3.72 -21.59 12.49
N LEU A 422 4.77 -20.78 12.47
CA LEU A 422 4.90 -19.67 11.51
C LEU A 422 5.36 -20.21 10.15
N TYR A 423 4.61 -19.91 9.11
CA TYR A 423 4.95 -20.25 7.73
C TYR A 423 6.12 -19.43 7.21
N LYS A 424 6.84 -19.94 6.21
CA LYS A 424 7.95 -19.23 5.56
C LYS A 424 7.48 -17.89 4.98
N PRO A 425 8.25 -16.80 5.13
CA PRO A 425 7.85 -15.51 4.58
C PRO A 425 7.85 -15.53 3.04
N SER A 426 6.99 -14.70 2.45
CA SER A 426 7.04 -14.38 1.02
C SER A 426 8.33 -13.63 0.68
N PRO A 427 8.91 -13.80 -0.52
CA PRO A 427 10.04 -12.98 -0.98
C PRO A 427 9.64 -11.53 -1.28
N TYR A 428 8.35 -11.26 -1.39
CA TYR A 428 7.82 -9.93 -1.65
C TYR A 428 7.30 -9.26 -0.39
N VAL A 429 7.41 -7.93 -0.34
CA VAL A 429 6.69 -7.11 0.62
C VAL A 429 5.30 -6.82 0.06
N ALA A 430 4.30 -7.00 0.89
CA ALA A 430 2.91 -6.73 0.55
C ALA A 430 2.32 -5.69 1.49
N VAL A 431 1.46 -4.82 0.97
CA VAL A 431 0.69 -3.88 1.78
C VAL A 431 -0.79 -3.97 1.45
N LYS A 432 -1.59 -4.00 2.49
CA LYS A 432 -3.04 -3.79 2.41
C LYS A 432 -3.29 -2.31 2.63
N VAL A 433 -3.92 -1.62 1.68
CA VAL A 433 -4.30 -0.21 1.81
C VAL A 433 -5.82 -0.10 1.83
N PRO A 434 -6.42 0.54 2.86
CA PRO A 434 -7.86 0.70 2.94
C PRO A 434 -8.38 1.66 1.86
N VAL A 435 -9.59 1.39 1.37
CA VAL A 435 -10.31 2.25 0.43
C VAL A 435 -11.48 2.90 1.13
N PHE A 436 -11.65 4.21 0.92
CA PHE A 436 -12.70 5.02 1.52
C PHE A 436 -13.60 5.63 0.45
N SER A 437 -14.92 5.57 0.65
CA SER A 437 -15.93 6.16 -0.25
C SER A 437 -16.42 7.52 0.27
N PHE A 438 -15.53 8.36 0.79
CA PHE A 438 -15.90 9.65 1.41
C PHE A 438 -16.54 10.63 0.43
N GLU A 439 -16.23 10.54 -0.85
CA GLU A 439 -16.87 11.33 -1.92
C GLU A 439 -18.36 11.02 -2.08
N LYS A 440 -18.78 9.79 -1.75
CA LYS A 440 -20.19 9.35 -1.77
C LYS A 440 -20.88 9.55 -0.43
N LEU A 441 -20.10 9.62 0.65
CA LEU A 441 -20.58 9.72 2.04
C LEU A 441 -20.30 11.13 2.59
N THR A 442 -20.95 12.15 2.00
CA THR A 442 -20.66 13.58 2.23
C THR A 442 -20.84 14.05 3.68
N ASP A 443 -21.66 13.34 4.47
CA ASP A 443 -21.97 13.71 5.86
C ASP A 443 -21.05 13.03 6.90
N VAL A 444 -20.20 12.09 6.46
CA VAL A 444 -19.27 11.37 7.35
C VAL A 444 -18.00 12.23 7.56
N ASP A 445 -17.53 12.30 8.82
CA ASP A 445 -16.22 12.86 9.10
C ASP A 445 -15.12 11.88 8.68
N THR A 446 -14.19 12.34 7.85
CA THR A 446 -13.11 11.52 7.30
C THR A 446 -11.97 11.26 8.28
N HIS A 447 -12.05 11.76 9.53
CA HIS A 447 -11.04 11.50 10.56
C HIS A 447 -11.02 10.02 10.93
N LEU A 448 -9.85 9.39 10.79
CA LEU A 448 -9.64 8.01 11.20
C LEU A 448 -9.52 7.90 12.72
N GLY A 449 -10.05 6.85 13.27
CA GLY A 449 -10.10 6.58 14.69
C GLY A 449 -10.50 5.14 14.99
N PRO A 450 -10.94 4.83 16.22
CA PRO A 450 -11.34 3.47 16.57
C PRO A 450 -12.55 2.93 15.81
N GLU A 451 -13.37 3.82 15.22
CA GLU A 451 -14.52 3.45 14.40
C GLU A 451 -14.12 3.24 12.94
N MET A 452 -14.43 2.08 12.38
CA MET A 452 -14.12 1.73 11.01
C MET A 452 -14.92 2.54 10.00
N LYS A 453 -14.25 3.05 8.95
CA LYS A 453 -14.81 3.88 7.89
C LYS A 453 -14.51 3.40 6.49
N SER A 454 -13.57 2.48 6.33
CA SER A 454 -13.22 1.91 5.03
C SER A 454 -14.37 1.09 4.46
N THR A 455 -14.48 1.09 3.14
CA THR A 455 -15.52 0.38 2.37
C THR A 455 -14.93 -0.75 1.54
N GLY A 456 -13.62 -0.90 1.53
CA GLY A 456 -12.89 -1.95 0.83
C GLY A 456 -11.40 -1.83 1.11
N GLU A 457 -10.62 -2.68 0.44
CA GLU A 457 -9.16 -2.69 0.55
C GLU A 457 -8.51 -3.07 -0.78
N VAL A 458 -7.28 -2.67 -0.97
CA VAL A 458 -6.46 -3.01 -2.14
C VAL A 458 -5.10 -3.55 -1.70
N LEU A 459 -4.49 -4.33 -2.58
CA LEU A 459 -3.19 -4.93 -2.39
C LEU A 459 -2.13 -4.18 -3.20
N GLY A 460 -1.02 -3.78 -2.53
CA GLY A 460 0.23 -3.42 -3.18
C GLY A 460 1.28 -4.52 -2.93
N LEU A 461 2.01 -4.93 -3.97
CA LEU A 461 3.01 -5.98 -3.88
C LEU A 461 4.29 -5.53 -4.59
N GLY A 462 5.43 -5.62 -3.91
CA GLY A 462 6.71 -5.17 -4.44
C GLY A 462 7.90 -5.83 -3.77
N ASN A 463 9.10 -5.53 -4.25
CA ASN A 463 10.34 -6.03 -3.64
C ASN A 463 10.80 -5.19 -2.44
N SER A 464 10.22 -4.01 -2.26
CA SER A 464 10.44 -3.15 -1.09
C SER A 464 9.12 -2.60 -0.56
N LEU A 465 9.15 -2.11 0.68
CA LEU A 465 8.00 -1.46 1.31
C LEU A 465 7.53 -0.23 0.52
N GLU A 466 8.46 0.58 0.04
CA GLU A 466 8.17 1.80 -0.72
C GLU A 466 7.48 1.48 -2.05
N GLU A 467 7.91 0.41 -2.74
CA GLU A 467 7.26 -0.04 -3.98
C GLU A 467 5.86 -0.58 -3.71
N ALA A 468 5.71 -1.43 -2.70
CA ALA A 468 4.42 -1.98 -2.31
C ALA A 468 3.44 -0.87 -1.87
N LEU A 469 3.89 0.10 -1.07
CA LEU A 469 3.13 1.27 -0.66
C LEU A 469 2.73 2.13 -1.88
N TYR A 470 3.65 2.39 -2.80
CA TYR A 470 3.37 3.15 -4.01
C TYR A 470 2.23 2.51 -4.82
N LYS A 471 2.31 1.20 -5.07
CA LYS A 471 1.27 0.45 -5.79
C LYS A 471 -0.06 0.44 -5.04
N GLY A 472 -0.03 0.19 -3.74
CA GLY A 472 -1.23 0.17 -2.90
C GLY A 472 -1.92 1.54 -2.83
N LEU A 473 -1.16 2.63 -2.69
CA LEU A 473 -1.71 3.98 -2.68
C LEU A 473 -2.35 4.36 -4.01
N ILE A 474 -1.73 4.02 -5.14
CA ILE A 474 -2.35 4.24 -6.47
C ILE A 474 -3.63 3.41 -6.61
N ALA A 475 -3.61 2.13 -6.23
CA ALA A 475 -4.77 1.25 -6.33
C ALA A 475 -5.93 1.71 -5.44
N SER A 476 -5.64 2.38 -4.31
CA SER A 476 -6.66 3.00 -3.44
C SER A 476 -7.17 4.36 -3.94
N GLY A 477 -6.71 4.83 -5.11
CA GLY A 477 -7.17 6.06 -5.75
C GLY A 477 -6.31 7.31 -5.44
N HIS A 478 -5.19 7.16 -4.73
CA HIS A 478 -4.30 8.29 -4.47
C HIS A 478 -3.54 8.69 -5.73
N GLN A 479 -3.57 9.98 -6.05
CA GLN A 479 -2.74 10.54 -7.11
C GLN A 479 -1.36 10.87 -6.54
N MET A 480 -0.34 10.10 -6.92
CA MET A 480 1.04 10.26 -6.44
C MET A 480 1.72 11.46 -7.12
N ARG A 481 1.21 12.67 -6.84
CA ARG A 481 1.74 13.93 -7.39
C ARG A 481 2.96 14.37 -6.60
N ARG A 482 4.04 14.69 -7.28
CA ARG A 482 5.24 15.31 -6.72
C ARG A 482 5.21 16.81 -6.98
N GLY A 483 5.49 17.60 -5.94
CA GLY A 483 5.40 19.06 -6.01
C GLY A 483 3.98 19.59 -5.90
N GLY A 484 3.81 20.91 -5.92
CA GLY A 484 2.54 21.60 -5.68
C GLY A 484 2.41 22.07 -4.24
N GLY A 485 1.21 22.02 -3.65
CA GLY A 485 0.96 22.52 -2.29
C GLY A 485 0.54 21.43 -1.31
N VAL A 486 0.99 21.53 -0.07
CA VAL A 486 0.52 20.73 1.06
C VAL A 486 0.00 21.64 2.14
N PHE A 487 -1.26 21.46 2.55
CA PHE A 487 -1.83 22.15 3.69
C PHE A 487 -1.73 21.33 4.95
N ILE A 488 -1.13 21.88 6.01
CA ILE A 488 -0.81 21.20 7.26
C ILE A 488 -1.50 21.89 8.44
N THR A 489 -2.32 21.16 9.17
CA THR A 489 -2.94 21.62 10.42
C THR A 489 -3.01 20.47 11.42
N VAL A 490 -2.20 20.51 12.46
CA VAL A 490 -2.04 19.40 13.40
C VAL A 490 -2.37 19.84 14.83
N ARG A 491 -2.86 18.89 15.65
CA ARG A 491 -3.07 19.11 17.09
C ARG A 491 -1.74 19.29 17.81
N ASP A 492 -1.79 19.84 19.04
CA ASP A 492 -0.57 20.18 19.78
C ASP A 492 0.33 18.98 20.09
N GLN A 493 -0.26 17.80 20.31
CA GLN A 493 0.46 16.57 20.59
C GLN A 493 1.30 16.08 19.39
N ASP A 494 0.87 16.36 18.16
CA ASP A 494 1.51 15.93 16.92
C ASP A 494 2.56 16.93 16.41
N LYS A 495 2.63 18.13 17.02
CA LYS A 495 3.57 19.18 16.64
C LYS A 495 5.05 18.79 16.71
N PRO A 496 5.51 17.95 17.66
CA PRO A 496 6.91 17.50 17.69
C PRO A 496 7.32 16.70 16.46
N GLU A 497 6.44 15.89 15.91
CA GLU A 497 6.75 14.95 14.81
C GLU A 497 6.56 15.55 13.41
N ILE A 498 5.63 16.49 13.22
CA ILE A 498 5.28 17.03 11.89
C ILE A 498 6.47 17.69 11.18
N GLY A 499 7.46 18.18 11.93
CA GLY A 499 8.64 18.85 11.37
C GLY A 499 9.43 17.97 10.42
N GLU A 500 9.63 16.70 10.74
CA GLU A 500 10.40 15.76 9.90
C GLU A 500 9.62 15.40 8.62
N ILE A 501 8.31 15.18 8.71
CA ILE A 501 7.45 14.92 7.55
C ILE A 501 7.47 16.14 6.61
N ALA A 502 7.33 17.33 7.17
CA ALA A 502 7.35 18.57 6.39
C ALA A 502 8.70 18.82 5.72
N LYS A 503 9.84 18.42 6.33
CA LYS A 503 11.16 18.47 5.70
C LYS A 503 11.25 17.55 4.48
N LYS A 504 10.70 16.31 4.56
CA LYS A 504 10.61 15.39 3.42
C LYS A 504 9.84 16.02 2.26
N LEU A 505 8.66 16.59 2.55
CA LEU A 505 7.82 17.26 1.55
C LEU A 505 8.52 18.48 0.94
N ALA A 506 9.17 19.30 1.75
CA ALA A 506 9.92 20.47 1.27
C ALA A 506 11.11 20.10 0.35
N LYS A 507 11.78 18.97 0.58
CA LYS A 507 12.83 18.43 -0.31
C LYS A 507 12.29 18.01 -1.69
N MET A 508 11.00 17.78 -1.82
CA MET A 508 10.32 17.43 -3.08
C MET A 508 9.64 18.66 -3.72
N ASP A 509 10.08 19.89 -3.38
CA ASP A 509 9.57 21.15 -3.90
C ASP A 509 8.10 21.42 -3.61
N PHE A 510 7.52 20.84 -2.56
CA PHE A 510 6.19 21.21 -2.12
C PHE A 510 6.16 22.58 -1.44
N THR A 511 5.20 23.43 -1.84
CA THR A 511 4.88 24.65 -1.09
C THR A 511 4.08 24.26 0.16
N LEU A 512 4.62 24.57 1.33
CA LEU A 512 3.95 24.30 2.60
C LEU A 512 3.01 25.44 2.99
N TYR A 513 1.75 25.09 3.27
CA TYR A 513 0.73 25.97 3.83
C TYR A 513 0.36 25.45 5.21
N ALA A 514 0.18 26.33 6.19
CA ALA A 514 -0.22 25.89 7.54
C ALA A 514 -1.00 26.97 8.29
N THR A 515 -1.84 26.54 9.23
CA THR A 515 -2.45 27.44 10.23
C THR A 515 -1.38 27.97 11.17
N THR A 516 -1.57 29.18 11.73
CA THR A 516 -0.59 29.92 12.53
C THR A 516 0.15 29.07 13.56
N GLY A 517 -0.58 28.25 14.36
CA GLY A 517 0.05 27.42 15.39
C GLY A 517 0.96 26.33 14.84
N THR A 518 0.61 25.69 13.72
CA THR A 518 1.44 24.71 13.03
C THR A 518 2.61 25.38 12.29
N ALA A 519 2.35 26.52 11.62
CA ALA A 519 3.39 27.27 10.90
C ALA A 519 4.55 27.69 11.82
N MET A 520 4.26 28.12 13.05
CA MET A 520 5.30 28.51 14.01
C MET A 520 6.25 27.35 14.37
N VAL A 521 5.73 26.11 14.41
CA VAL A 521 6.55 24.90 14.65
C VAL A 521 7.42 24.62 13.44
N LEU A 522 6.86 24.71 12.24
CA LEU A 522 7.59 24.47 10.99
C LEU A 522 8.67 25.53 10.74
N PHE A 523 8.42 26.80 11.07
CA PHE A 523 9.45 27.86 11.05
C PHE A 523 10.60 27.56 12.01
N LYS A 524 10.31 27.07 13.22
CA LYS A 524 11.37 26.66 14.18
C LYS A 524 12.19 25.49 13.65
N ALA A 525 11.59 24.62 12.82
CA ALA A 525 12.30 23.54 12.13
C ALA A 525 13.10 24.00 10.90
N GLY A 526 13.14 25.33 10.60
CA GLY A 526 13.89 25.92 9.49
C GLY A 526 13.19 25.87 8.13
N LEU A 527 11.88 25.64 8.10
CA LEU A 527 11.10 25.49 6.87
C LEU A 527 10.42 26.81 6.45
N SER A 528 10.32 27.06 5.14
CA SER A 528 9.53 28.14 4.58
C SER A 528 8.06 27.71 4.49
N VAL A 529 7.16 28.46 5.12
CA VAL A 529 5.73 28.11 5.23
C VAL A 529 4.87 29.34 4.94
N LYS A 530 3.79 29.17 4.19
CA LYS A 530 2.77 30.19 3.99
C LYS A 530 1.68 30.02 5.03
N ILE A 531 1.47 31.07 5.83
CA ILE A 531 0.42 31.06 6.86
C ILE A 531 -0.93 31.25 6.18
N VAL A 532 -1.93 30.50 6.65
CA VAL A 532 -3.33 30.55 6.18
C VAL A 532 -4.24 30.73 7.37
N ASP A 533 -5.19 31.65 7.25
CA ASP A 533 -6.15 31.96 8.29
C ASP A 533 -7.15 30.82 8.51
N LYS A 534 -7.60 30.65 9.75
CA LYS A 534 -8.67 29.71 10.09
C LYS A 534 -10.02 30.22 9.57
N ILE A 535 -10.98 29.31 9.39
CA ILE A 535 -12.31 29.62 8.85
C ILE A 535 -13.04 30.67 9.70
N HIS A 536 -12.92 30.59 11.03
CA HIS A 536 -13.61 31.51 11.96
C HIS A 536 -12.95 32.89 12.07
N GLU A 537 -11.77 33.13 11.50
CA GLU A 537 -11.09 34.43 11.49
C GLU A 537 -11.66 35.39 10.42
N ASN A 538 -12.69 34.92 9.67
CA ASN A 538 -13.47 35.72 8.69
C ASN A 538 -12.63 36.42 7.61
N SER A 539 -11.44 35.91 7.32
CA SER A 539 -10.60 36.37 6.21
C SER A 539 -11.13 35.84 4.88
N SER A 540 -11.02 36.63 3.81
CA SER A 540 -11.27 36.15 2.45
C SER A 540 -10.24 35.13 1.99
N ASP A 541 -9.06 35.09 2.64
CA ASP A 541 -7.92 34.25 2.32
C ASP A 541 -7.74 33.18 3.41
N ASN A 542 -8.78 32.37 3.63
CA ASN A 542 -8.81 31.33 4.66
C ASN A 542 -8.56 29.93 4.09
N THR A 543 -8.59 28.95 4.97
CA THR A 543 -8.33 27.54 4.63
C THR A 543 -9.25 27.00 3.52
N ILE A 544 -10.53 27.38 3.50
CA ILE A 544 -11.48 26.91 2.48
C ILE A 544 -11.14 27.48 1.12
N SER A 545 -10.86 28.80 1.03
CA SER A 545 -10.46 29.45 -0.23
C SER A 545 -9.15 28.90 -0.77
N LEU A 546 -8.20 28.53 0.11
CA LEU A 546 -6.97 27.85 -0.29
C LEU A 546 -7.27 26.49 -0.94
N LEU A 547 -8.13 25.65 -0.35
CA LEU A 547 -8.49 24.35 -0.93
C LEU A 547 -9.19 24.51 -2.29
N GLU A 548 -10.10 25.47 -2.41
CA GLU A 548 -10.80 25.78 -3.67
C GLU A 548 -9.90 26.36 -4.76
N SER A 549 -8.76 26.92 -4.40
CA SER A 549 -7.81 27.52 -5.36
C SER A 549 -7.11 26.51 -6.28
N GLY A 550 -7.21 25.20 -6.02
CA GLY A 550 -6.51 24.15 -6.76
C GLY A 550 -4.99 24.11 -6.54
N LYS A 551 -4.46 24.89 -5.58
CA LYS A 551 -3.03 24.95 -5.26
C LYS A 551 -2.58 23.82 -4.33
N VAL A 552 -3.51 23.13 -3.67
CA VAL A 552 -3.24 22.11 -2.66
C VAL A 552 -3.45 20.72 -3.26
N ASN A 553 -2.42 19.86 -3.15
CA ASN A 553 -2.46 18.48 -3.61
C ASN A 553 -2.72 17.49 -2.47
N TYR A 554 -2.31 17.82 -1.25
CA TYR A 554 -2.50 17.00 -0.05
C TYR A 554 -2.87 17.87 1.15
N VAL A 555 -3.69 17.29 2.02
CA VAL A 555 -4.04 17.87 3.32
C VAL A 555 -3.56 16.94 4.42
N ILE A 556 -2.82 17.46 5.41
CA ILE A 556 -2.49 16.76 6.65
C ILE A 556 -3.25 17.43 7.77
N SER A 557 -4.27 16.75 8.33
CA SER A 557 -5.17 17.30 9.33
C SER A 557 -5.45 16.32 10.47
N THR A 558 -4.67 16.40 11.55
CA THR A 558 -4.78 15.47 12.70
C THR A 558 -5.66 16.00 13.85
N SER A 559 -6.31 17.12 13.66
CA SER A 559 -7.18 17.71 14.70
C SER A 559 -8.40 16.84 14.97
N ALA A 560 -8.50 16.29 16.16
CA ALA A 560 -9.44 15.24 16.53
C ALA A 560 -10.35 15.58 17.74
N LYS A 561 -10.68 16.83 18.03
CA LYS A 561 -11.64 17.10 19.09
C LYS A 561 -13.08 17.08 18.58
N GLY A 562 -13.83 16.03 19.02
CA GLY A 562 -15.28 15.91 18.94
C GLY A 562 -15.89 15.76 17.54
N ARG A 563 -17.08 15.17 17.50
CA ARG A 563 -17.89 14.94 16.28
C ARG A 563 -18.70 16.18 15.84
N ASN A 564 -18.49 17.35 16.45
CA ASN A 564 -19.30 18.54 16.14
C ASN A 564 -19.04 19.04 14.70
N PRO A 565 -20.04 18.96 13.80
CA PRO A 565 -19.90 19.37 12.40
C PRO A 565 -19.53 20.86 12.21
N ALA A 566 -19.73 21.66 13.23
CA ALA A 566 -19.44 23.10 13.19
C ALA A 566 -17.93 23.40 13.29
N ARG A 567 -17.09 22.46 13.72
CA ARG A 567 -15.66 22.67 13.89
C ARG A 567 -14.92 22.85 12.56
N ASP A 568 -13.95 23.74 12.53
CA ASP A 568 -13.16 24.05 11.33
C ASP A 568 -12.47 22.81 10.76
N SER A 569 -11.94 21.92 11.62
CA SER A 569 -11.26 20.69 11.17
C SER A 569 -12.20 19.75 10.39
N VAL A 570 -13.45 19.59 10.82
CA VAL A 570 -14.45 18.77 10.11
C VAL A 570 -14.79 19.39 8.77
N LYS A 571 -14.97 20.73 8.72
CA LYS A 571 -15.24 21.46 7.47
C LYS A 571 -14.11 21.34 6.47
N ILE A 572 -12.85 21.42 6.95
CA ILE A 572 -11.64 21.27 6.12
C ILE A 572 -11.60 19.88 5.50
N ARG A 573 -11.75 18.83 6.31
CA ARG A 573 -11.71 17.43 5.84
C ARG A 573 -12.83 17.13 4.85
N ARG A 574 -14.07 17.54 5.15
CA ARG A 574 -15.20 17.38 4.22
C ARG A 574 -14.96 18.14 2.91
N LYS A 575 -14.44 19.36 2.98
CA LYS A 575 -14.11 20.13 1.77
C LYS A 575 -13.01 19.47 0.94
N ALA A 576 -11.98 18.94 1.57
CA ALA A 576 -10.92 18.19 0.89
C ALA A 576 -11.51 16.97 0.17
N ALA A 577 -12.35 16.17 0.84
CA ALA A 577 -13.01 15.00 0.25
C ALA A 577 -13.88 15.38 -0.96
N LEU A 578 -14.69 16.44 -0.85
CA LEU A 578 -15.53 16.94 -1.96
C LEU A 578 -14.70 17.41 -3.17
N LEU A 579 -13.48 17.88 -2.95
CA LEU A 579 -12.57 18.34 -4.01
C LEU A 579 -11.65 17.23 -4.53
N GLY A 580 -11.78 16.00 -4.00
CA GLY A 580 -10.90 14.88 -4.35
C GLY A 580 -9.45 15.09 -3.91
N ILE A 581 -9.20 15.91 -2.87
CA ILE A 581 -7.87 16.15 -2.31
C ILE A 581 -7.64 15.13 -1.19
N PRO A 582 -6.61 14.25 -1.29
CA PRO A 582 -6.26 13.32 -0.22
C PRO A 582 -6.04 14.03 1.11
N CYS A 583 -6.77 13.59 2.13
CA CYS A 583 -6.71 14.17 3.47
C CYS A 583 -6.20 13.11 4.46
N LEU A 584 -4.97 13.28 4.92
CA LEU A 584 -4.28 12.39 5.83
C LEU A 584 -4.56 12.84 7.27
N THR A 585 -5.16 11.97 8.06
CA THR A 585 -5.58 12.27 9.42
C THR A 585 -4.68 11.65 10.49
N ALA A 586 -3.71 10.81 10.09
CA ALA A 586 -2.66 10.27 10.92
C ALA A 586 -1.28 10.71 10.39
N LEU A 587 -0.33 10.97 11.30
CA LEU A 587 1.04 11.33 10.93
C LEU A 587 1.79 10.15 10.34
N ASP A 588 1.52 8.93 10.80
CA ASP A 588 2.16 7.73 10.30
C ASP A 588 1.82 7.50 8.83
N THR A 589 0.54 7.63 8.45
CA THR A 589 0.11 7.59 7.04
C THR A 589 0.74 8.72 6.21
N ALA A 590 0.83 9.94 6.79
CA ALA A 590 1.46 11.08 6.12
C ALA A 590 2.96 10.87 5.90
N ASN A 591 3.63 10.22 6.86
CA ASN A 591 5.04 9.86 6.73
C ASN A 591 5.25 8.79 5.66
N ALA A 592 4.44 7.72 5.68
CA ALA A 592 4.50 6.65 4.69
C ALA A 592 4.26 7.17 3.25
N LEU A 593 3.29 8.08 3.07
CA LEU A 593 3.07 8.76 1.79
C LEU A 593 4.30 9.59 1.38
N ALA A 594 4.90 10.35 2.30
CA ALA A 594 6.09 11.16 2.00
C ALA A 594 7.28 10.27 1.61
N ASP A 595 7.50 9.14 2.27
CA ASP A 595 8.55 8.17 1.95
C ASP A 595 8.32 7.52 0.58
N SER A 596 7.08 7.10 0.29
CA SER A 596 6.70 6.58 -1.01
C SER A 596 6.90 7.61 -2.15
N LEU A 597 6.56 8.88 -1.93
CA LEU A 597 6.82 9.95 -2.89
C LEU A 597 8.33 10.20 -3.09
N MET A 598 9.15 10.09 -2.04
CA MET A 598 10.60 10.24 -2.13
C MET A 598 11.28 9.10 -2.88
N SER A 599 10.74 7.89 -2.83
CA SER A 599 11.30 6.69 -3.49
C SER A 599 11.38 6.78 -5.01
N ARG A 600 10.66 7.72 -5.64
CA ARG A 600 10.61 7.96 -7.08
C ARG A 600 10.06 6.81 -7.93
N PHE A 601 9.33 5.88 -7.36
CA PHE A 601 8.61 4.89 -8.14
C PHE A 601 7.56 5.55 -9.06
N THR A 602 7.41 4.99 -10.24
CA THR A 602 6.43 5.39 -11.26
C THR A 602 5.83 4.11 -11.86
N PRO A 603 4.71 4.17 -12.58
CA PRO A 603 4.16 2.98 -13.24
C PRO A 603 5.15 2.29 -14.18
N GLU A 604 6.08 3.06 -14.76
CA GLU A 604 7.06 2.57 -15.74
C GLU A 604 8.25 1.84 -15.09
N ASN A 605 8.54 2.10 -13.81
CA ASN A 605 9.70 1.53 -13.12
C ASN A 605 9.34 0.64 -11.93
N THR A 606 8.08 0.23 -11.82
CA THR A 606 7.62 -0.78 -10.85
C THR A 606 7.56 -2.16 -11.48
N GLU A 607 7.87 -3.21 -10.71
CA GLU A 607 7.76 -4.59 -11.18
C GLU A 607 6.30 -5.04 -11.24
N ILE A 608 5.91 -5.77 -12.29
CA ILE A 608 4.63 -6.49 -12.35
C ILE A 608 4.86 -7.86 -11.73
N VAL A 609 4.14 -8.14 -10.65
CA VAL A 609 4.23 -9.42 -9.91
C VAL A 609 3.02 -10.29 -10.25
N ASP A 610 3.26 -11.53 -10.70
CA ASP A 610 2.20 -12.53 -10.86
C ASP A 610 1.87 -13.16 -9.50
N ILE A 611 0.74 -12.77 -8.92
CA ILE A 611 0.30 -13.24 -7.60
C ILE A 611 -0.05 -14.73 -7.57
N ASN A 612 -0.35 -15.35 -8.72
CA ASN A 612 -0.65 -16.78 -8.79
C ASN A 612 0.63 -17.64 -8.91
N ASN A 613 1.74 -17.01 -9.30
CA ASN A 613 3.04 -17.67 -9.48
C ASN A 613 4.12 -16.87 -8.75
N LEU A 614 3.95 -16.64 -7.45
CA LEU A 614 4.95 -15.97 -6.64
C LEU A 614 6.26 -16.76 -6.67
N LYS A 615 7.37 -16.08 -6.95
CA LYS A 615 8.69 -16.72 -6.96
C LYS A 615 8.98 -17.26 -5.55
N GLU A 616 9.43 -18.51 -5.48
CA GLU A 616 9.77 -19.14 -4.19
C GLU A 616 11.18 -18.75 -3.71
N GLU A 617 12.07 -18.36 -4.62
CA GLU A 617 13.46 -18.01 -4.34
C GLU A 617 13.84 -16.70 -5.04
N LYS A 618 14.66 -15.89 -4.36
CA LYS A 618 15.28 -14.71 -4.95
C LYS A 618 16.25 -15.10 -6.07
N GLN A 619 16.23 -14.35 -7.17
CA GLN A 619 17.19 -14.53 -8.25
C GLN A 619 18.59 -14.09 -7.79
N LYS A 620 19.60 -14.94 -8.01
CA LYS A 620 21.01 -14.57 -7.77
C LYS A 620 21.60 -13.98 -9.03
N ILE A 621 21.93 -12.69 -9.01
CA ILE A 621 22.49 -11.96 -10.14
C ILE A 621 23.98 -11.67 -9.87
N PRO A 622 24.91 -12.29 -10.65
CA PRO A 622 26.31 -11.93 -10.60
C PRO A 622 26.54 -10.57 -11.26
N PHE A 623 27.35 -9.74 -10.64
CA PHE A 623 27.71 -8.42 -11.16
C PHE A 623 29.18 -8.11 -11.00
N THR A 624 29.67 -7.15 -11.77
CA THR A 624 31.00 -6.54 -11.63
C THR A 624 30.86 -5.05 -11.34
N LYS A 625 31.47 -4.58 -10.27
CA LYS A 625 31.59 -3.15 -9.98
C LYS A 625 32.78 -2.59 -10.73
N MET A 626 32.56 -1.56 -11.58
CA MET A 626 33.62 -0.87 -12.31
C MET A 626 33.46 0.64 -12.20
N SER A 627 34.59 1.35 -12.36
CA SER A 627 34.63 2.80 -12.30
C SER A 627 35.52 3.37 -13.43
N ALA A 628 35.12 4.52 -13.98
CA ALA A 628 35.88 5.32 -14.90
C ALA A 628 35.72 6.80 -14.53
N CYS A 629 36.85 7.47 -14.21
CA CYS A 629 36.85 8.87 -13.76
C CYS A 629 35.87 9.12 -12.58
N SER A 630 35.83 8.21 -11.61
CA SER A 630 34.98 8.25 -10.43
C SER A 630 33.48 8.13 -10.71
N ASN A 631 33.03 7.87 -11.94
CA ASN A 631 31.70 7.33 -12.21
C ASN A 631 31.72 5.82 -11.99
N ASP A 632 30.93 5.31 -11.06
CA ASP A 632 30.94 3.92 -10.65
C ASP A 632 29.57 3.27 -10.91
N TYR A 633 29.56 2.27 -11.80
CA TYR A 633 28.37 1.52 -12.19
C TYR A 633 28.49 0.06 -11.79
N ILE A 634 27.32 -0.59 -11.73
CA ILE A 634 27.17 -2.01 -11.51
C ILE A 634 26.92 -2.67 -12.86
N TYR A 635 27.85 -3.50 -13.33
CA TYR A 635 27.80 -4.13 -14.66
C TYR A 635 27.29 -5.55 -14.53
N ILE A 636 26.26 -5.88 -15.30
CA ILE A 636 25.63 -7.21 -15.33
C ILE A 636 25.86 -7.84 -16.71
N ASN A 637 26.42 -9.05 -16.70
CA ASN A 637 26.68 -9.81 -17.91
C ASN A 637 25.43 -10.62 -18.30
N CYS A 638 24.71 -10.18 -19.33
CA CYS A 638 23.52 -10.83 -19.87
C CYS A 638 23.82 -11.78 -21.05
N PHE A 639 25.11 -12.09 -21.34
CA PHE A 639 25.46 -13.13 -22.30
C PHE A 639 25.23 -14.54 -21.76
N ASP A 640 25.32 -14.70 -20.44
CA ASP A 640 25.10 -15.98 -19.78
C ASP A 640 23.60 -16.23 -19.59
N LYS A 641 23.14 -17.41 -19.99
CA LYS A 641 21.75 -17.84 -19.76
C LYS A 641 21.45 -17.87 -18.26
N GLY A 642 20.38 -17.21 -17.84
CA GLY A 642 19.98 -17.10 -16.44
C GLY A 642 20.31 -15.77 -15.77
N ASN A 643 21.08 -14.89 -16.43
CA ASN A 643 21.35 -13.53 -15.99
C ASN A 643 20.43 -12.51 -16.68
N GLU A 644 19.29 -12.95 -17.19
CA GLU A 644 18.31 -12.06 -17.80
C GLU A 644 17.65 -11.22 -16.69
N VAL A 645 17.63 -9.91 -16.89
CA VAL A 645 17.03 -8.97 -15.95
C VAL A 645 15.64 -8.56 -16.48
N ALA A 646 14.59 -9.02 -15.80
CA ALA A 646 13.21 -8.78 -16.22
C ALA A 646 12.80 -7.30 -16.06
N SER A 647 13.25 -6.64 -14.98
CA SER A 647 12.91 -5.24 -14.65
C SER A 647 14.18 -4.45 -14.32
N PRO A 648 14.96 -4.05 -15.35
CA PRO A 648 16.23 -3.36 -15.12
C PRO A 648 16.06 -1.99 -14.49
N GLU A 649 14.95 -1.31 -14.73
CA GLU A 649 14.58 -0.03 -14.13
C GLU A 649 14.50 -0.15 -12.60
N PHE A 650 13.76 -1.14 -12.12
CA PHE A 650 13.64 -1.44 -10.71
C PHE A 650 14.98 -1.87 -10.11
N LEU A 651 15.69 -2.77 -10.79
CA LEU A 651 16.98 -3.27 -10.34
C LEU A 651 17.99 -2.13 -10.17
N SER A 652 17.96 -1.12 -11.08
CA SER A 652 18.83 0.04 -10.96
C SER A 652 18.54 0.86 -9.70
N ILE A 653 17.27 1.12 -9.39
CA ILE A 653 16.89 1.86 -8.18
C ILE A 653 17.41 1.14 -6.94
N THR A 654 17.15 -0.17 -6.86
CA THR A 654 17.49 -0.99 -5.68
C THR A 654 18.99 -1.13 -5.51
N LEU A 655 19.72 -1.50 -6.57
CA LEU A 655 21.16 -1.78 -6.44
C LEU A 655 22.01 -0.53 -6.37
N SER A 656 21.55 0.61 -6.91
CA SER A 656 22.34 1.85 -6.91
C SER A 656 22.35 2.57 -5.57
N ASP A 657 21.43 2.23 -4.66
CA ASP A 657 21.41 2.80 -3.31
C ASP A 657 22.72 2.46 -2.58
N ARG A 658 23.40 3.52 -2.05
CA ARG A 658 24.72 3.38 -1.43
C ARG A 658 24.67 2.89 0.02
N HIS A 659 23.48 2.79 0.61
CA HIS A 659 23.28 2.33 1.98
C HIS A 659 22.62 0.95 2.04
N ASN A 660 21.63 0.72 1.16
CA ASN A 660 20.82 -0.50 1.18
C ASN A 660 21.06 -1.43 -0.03
N GLY A 661 21.83 -0.99 -1.03
CA GLY A 661 22.19 -1.74 -2.24
C GLY A 661 23.69 -1.99 -2.36
N VAL A 662 24.13 -2.26 -3.58
CA VAL A 662 25.58 -2.34 -3.94
C VAL A 662 26.22 -0.95 -3.96
N GLY A 663 25.43 0.07 -4.24
CA GLY A 663 25.83 1.47 -4.36
C GLY A 663 26.49 1.80 -5.70
N GLY A 664 26.02 2.80 -6.40
CA GLY A 664 26.58 3.23 -7.69
C GLY A 664 25.82 4.38 -8.32
N ASP A 665 26.28 4.80 -9.52
CA ASP A 665 25.64 5.83 -10.32
C ASP A 665 24.55 5.23 -11.25
N GLY A 666 24.28 3.92 -11.14
CA GLY A 666 23.33 3.16 -11.93
C GLY A 666 23.81 1.73 -12.21
N ILE A 667 23.05 1.02 -13.06
CA ILE A 667 23.45 -0.28 -13.59
C ILE A 667 23.70 -0.22 -15.08
N VAL A 668 24.53 -1.12 -15.59
CA VAL A 668 24.83 -1.30 -17.02
C VAL A 668 24.63 -2.76 -17.36
N LEU A 669 23.69 -3.04 -18.25
CA LEU A 669 23.49 -4.38 -18.82
C LEU A 669 24.34 -4.52 -20.09
N MET A 670 25.12 -5.58 -20.14
CA MET A 670 25.91 -5.97 -21.30
C MET A 670 25.20 -7.15 -21.97
N CYS A 671 24.51 -6.87 -23.07
CA CYS A 671 23.65 -7.82 -23.77
C CYS A 671 24.25 -8.26 -25.12
N PRO A 672 23.88 -9.45 -25.65
CA PRO A 672 24.15 -9.79 -27.04
C PRO A 672 23.54 -8.77 -28.01
N SER A 673 24.14 -8.56 -29.17
CA SER A 673 23.65 -7.68 -30.24
C SER A 673 23.72 -8.39 -31.60
N ASP A 674 22.73 -8.16 -32.42
CA ASP A 674 22.75 -8.62 -33.81
C ASP A 674 23.47 -7.64 -34.76
N LYS A 675 23.79 -6.43 -34.27
CA LYS A 675 24.35 -5.32 -35.06
C LYS A 675 25.79 -4.96 -34.70
N ALA A 676 26.27 -5.43 -33.55
CA ALA A 676 27.54 -5.05 -32.98
C ALA A 676 28.16 -6.19 -32.16
N ASP A 677 29.33 -6.01 -31.58
CA ASP A 677 29.95 -7.01 -30.68
C ASP A 677 29.15 -7.22 -29.37
N ALA A 678 28.44 -6.18 -28.93
CA ALA A 678 27.54 -6.19 -27.78
C ALA A 678 26.58 -5.02 -27.82
N GLN A 679 25.49 -5.11 -27.05
CA GLN A 679 24.59 -4.02 -26.74
C GLN A 679 24.82 -3.58 -25.28
N MET A 680 24.96 -2.27 -25.06
CA MET A 680 24.99 -1.64 -23.75
C MET A 680 23.66 -0.95 -23.46
N ARG A 681 23.01 -1.35 -22.37
CA ARG A 681 21.85 -0.65 -21.80
C ARG A 681 22.27 -0.05 -20.46
N LEU A 682 22.08 1.27 -20.31
CA LEU A 682 22.45 2.03 -19.12
C LEU A 682 21.20 2.50 -18.40
N PHE A 683 21.09 2.23 -17.11
CA PHE A 683 20.00 2.70 -16.27
C PHE A 683 20.56 3.58 -15.14
N ASN A 684 20.00 4.77 -14.98
CA ASN A 684 20.37 5.72 -13.94
C ASN A 684 19.84 5.28 -12.57
N VAL A 685 20.26 5.96 -11.50
CA VAL A 685 19.81 5.69 -10.11
C VAL A 685 18.29 5.82 -9.92
N ASP A 686 17.60 6.56 -10.78
CA ASP A 686 16.15 6.74 -10.77
C ASP A 686 15.40 5.72 -11.65
N GLY A 687 16.11 4.73 -12.21
CA GLY A 687 15.56 3.71 -13.10
C GLY A 687 15.42 4.16 -14.57
N SER A 688 15.63 5.42 -14.88
CA SER A 688 15.51 5.90 -16.26
C SER A 688 16.62 5.33 -17.17
N GLU A 689 16.27 4.86 -18.39
CA GLU A 689 17.23 4.35 -19.34
C GLU A 689 17.93 5.50 -20.08
N GLY A 690 19.24 5.62 -19.92
CA GLY A 690 20.08 6.62 -20.56
C GLY A 690 20.37 6.31 -22.04
N MET A 691 20.67 7.35 -22.83
CA MET A 691 21.01 7.19 -24.25
C MET A 691 22.38 6.54 -24.42
N MET A 692 23.38 6.98 -23.67
CA MET A 692 24.75 6.49 -23.66
C MET A 692 25.55 7.20 -22.54
N GLY A 693 26.53 6.51 -21.95
CA GLY A 693 27.48 7.07 -21.00
C GLY A 693 28.93 6.88 -21.45
N GLY A 694 29.66 7.96 -21.73
CA GLY A 694 31.03 7.88 -22.25
C GLY A 694 32.01 7.18 -21.28
N ASN A 695 31.80 7.32 -19.95
CA ASN A 695 32.56 6.61 -18.93
C ASN A 695 32.13 5.14 -18.85
N ALA A 696 30.83 4.89 -18.89
CA ALA A 696 30.28 3.55 -18.79
C ALA A 696 30.68 2.64 -19.98
N ILE A 697 30.62 3.16 -21.22
CA ILE A 697 30.95 2.37 -22.41
C ILE A 697 32.43 1.93 -22.45
N ARG A 698 33.35 2.73 -21.88
CA ARG A 698 34.76 2.33 -21.76
C ARG A 698 34.92 1.12 -20.84
N CYS A 699 34.18 1.07 -19.75
CA CYS A 699 34.15 -0.09 -18.85
C CYS A 699 33.56 -1.31 -19.54
N VAL A 700 32.48 -1.15 -20.33
CA VAL A 700 31.90 -2.24 -21.16
C VAL A 700 32.95 -2.81 -22.12
N ALA A 701 33.64 -1.94 -22.91
CA ALA A 701 34.64 -2.39 -23.87
C ALA A 701 35.80 -3.15 -23.17
N LYS A 702 36.27 -2.64 -22.01
CA LYS A 702 37.27 -3.34 -21.19
C LYS A 702 36.74 -4.70 -20.71
N TYR A 703 35.52 -4.75 -20.17
CA TYR A 703 34.92 -5.97 -19.65
C TYR A 703 34.80 -7.05 -20.74
N LEU A 704 34.23 -6.68 -21.91
CA LEU A 704 34.06 -7.57 -23.04
C LEU A 704 35.39 -8.14 -23.53
N PHE A 705 36.44 -7.31 -23.64
CA PHE A 705 37.75 -7.70 -24.09
C PHE A 705 38.45 -8.63 -23.08
N ASP A 706 38.53 -8.22 -21.81
CA ASP A 706 39.26 -8.94 -20.77
C ASP A 706 38.60 -10.31 -20.45
N ASN A 707 37.26 -10.40 -20.51
CA ASN A 707 36.52 -11.64 -20.31
C ASN A 707 36.31 -12.47 -21.62
N LYS A 708 36.90 -12.04 -22.74
CA LYS A 708 36.86 -12.73 -24.05
C LYS A 708 35.45 -12.91 -24.62
N LEU A 709 34.50 -12.06 -24.22
CA LEU A 709 33.14 -12.04 -24.76
C LEU A 709 33.11 -11.45 -26.16
N ALA A 710 34.04 -10.53 -26.46
CA ALA A 710 34.27 -10.01 -27.78
C ALA A 710 35.80 -9.97 -28.06
N LYS A 711 36.23 -10.45 -29.24
CA LYS A 711 37.65 -10.49 -29.58
C LYS A 711 38.18 -9.15 -30.11
N GLY A 712 37.28 -8.32 -30.64
CA GLY A 712 37.63 -7.10 -31.33
C GLY A 712 38.42 -7.33 -32.66
N THR A 713 38.39 -6.34 -33.54
CA THR A 713 39.19 -6.33 -34.77
C THR A 713 40.55 -5.72 -34.50
N PRO A 714 41.71 -6.36 -34.87
CA PRO A 714 43.03 -5.79 -34.69
C PRO A 714 43.16 -4.44 -35.41
N ALA A 715 43.58 -3.40 -34.67
CA ALA A 715 43.72 -2.03 -35.20
C ALA A 715 45.19 -1.48 -35.02
N GLY A 716 46.16 -2.38 -34.98
CA GLY A 716 47.55 -2.09 -34.79
C GLY A 716 48.18 -2.82 -33.59
N GLN A 717 49.47 -2.55 -33.31
CA GLN A 717 50.14 -3.22 -32.19
C GLN A 717 49.48 -2.92 -30.86
N GLY A 718 48.89 -3.96 -30.22
CA GLY A 718 48.25 -3.84 -28.93
C GLY A 718 46.93 -3.02 -28.92
N ARG A 719 46.30 -2.82 -30.07
CA ARG A 719 45.04 -2.11 -30.21
C ARG A 719 44.00 -2.99 -30.89
N TYR A 720 42.71 -2.96 -30.35
CA TYR A 720 41.60 -3.75 -30.86
C TYR A 720 40.36 -2.87 -30.90
N THR A 721 39.65 -2.87 -32.02
CA THR A 721 38.41 -2.14 -32.18
C THR A 721 37.21 -3.04 -31.85
N LEU A 722 36.33 -2.56 -31.01
CA LEU A 722 35.03 -3.13 -30.66
C LEU A 722 33.93 -2.17 -31.07
N HIS A 723 32.80 -2.72 -31.49
CA HIS A 723 31.59 -1.95 -31.76
C HIS A 723 30.54 -2.28 -30.70
N ILE A 724 29.98 -1.25 -30.06
CA ILE A 724 29.00 -1.40 -28.98
C ILE A 724 27.75 -0.65 -29.39
N GLU A 725 26.62 -1.37 -29.48
CA GLU A 725 25.31 -0.81 -29.74
C GLU A 725 24.82 -0.07 -28.49
N THR A 726 24.31 1.14 -28.67
CA THR A 726 23.69 1.96 -27.62
C THR A 726 22.42 2.58 -28.17
N ARG A 727 21.59 3.19 -27.32
CA ARG A 727 20.42 3.96 -27.76
C ARG A 727 20.78 5.16 -28.64
N SER A 728 22.02 5.64 -28.59
CA SER A 728 22.55 6.72 -29.48
C SER A 728 23.25 6.19 -30.71
N GLY A 729 23.03 4.91 -31.06
CA GLY A 729 23.68 4.22 -32.21
C GLY A 729 24.89 3.38 -31.82
N VAL A 730 25.50 2.73 -32.81
CA VAL A 730 26.72 1.92 -32.63
C VAL A 730 27.92 2.85 -32.45
N LYS A 731 28.70 2.58 -31.38
CA LYS A 731 29.91 3.33 -31.03
C LYS A 731 31.15 2.49 -31.24
N GLU A 732 32.16 3.08 -31.88
CA GLU A 732 33.47 2.48 -32.02
C GLU A 732 34.31 2.70 -30.76
N CYS A 733 34.81 1.62 -30.19
CA CYS A 733 35.68 1.63 -29.00
C CYS A 733 37.03 0.96 -29.34
N THR A 734 38.13 1.68 -29.24
CA THR A 734 39.48 1.13 -29.39
C THR A 734 40.06 0.78 -28.05
N VAL A 735 40.23 -0.50 -27.78
CA VAL A 735 40.91 -1.04 -26.60
C VAL A 735 42.40 -0.99 -26.80
N ILE A 736 43.14 -0.33 -25.90
CA ILE A 736 44.62 -0.26 -25.87
C ILE A 736 45.10 -1.22 -24.79
N THR A 737 45.85 -2.25 -25.17
CA THR A 737 46.29 -3.30 -24.26
C THR A 737 47.72 -3.06 -23.70
N LYS A 738 47.88 -3.53 -22.45
CA LYS A 738 49.19 -3.64 -21.80
C LYS A 738 49.23 -5.02 -21.10
N ASN A 739 50.28 -5.78 -21.37
CA ASN A 739 50.43 -7.15 -20.84
C ASN A 739 49.20 -8.06 -21.11
N GLY A 740 48.57 -7.91 -22.30
CA GLY A 740 47.42 -8.75 -22.72
C GLY A 740 46.06 -8.37 -22.13
N ALA A 741 45.97 -7.37 -21.29
CA ALA A 741 44.74 -6.83 -20.72
C ALA A 741 44.45 -5.41 -21.20
N ALA A 742 43.19 -4.97 -21.19
CA ALA A 742 42.80 -3.61 -21.54
C ALA A 742 43.31 -2.61 -20.49
N ALA A 743 44.20 -1.70 -20.92
CA ALA A 743 44.78 -0.65 -20.08
C ALA A 743 44.04 0.68 -20.25
N LYS A 744 43.71 1.06 -21.48
CA LYS A 744 42.95 2.29 -21.78
C LYS A 744 41.90 1.96 -22.86
N VAL A 745 40.87 2.77 -22.93
CA VAL A 745 39.85 2.66 -23.98
C VAL A 745 39.62 4.06 -24.57
N THR A 746 39.65 4.12 -25.90
CA THR A 746 39.30 5.28 -26.72
C THR A 746 37.89 5.06 -27.28
N VAL A 747 37.02 6.01 -27.11
CA VAL A 747 35.63 5.99 -27.64
C VAL A 747 35.49 7.07 -28.70
N ASP A 748 34.91 6.71 -29.86
CA ASP A 748 34.44 7.68 -30.83
C ASP A 748 33.13 8.29 -30.36
N MET A 749 33.19 9.55 -29.96
CA MET A 749 32.04 10.30 -29.45
C MET A 749 31.16 10.88 -30.57
N GLY A 750 31.61 10.72 -31.83
CA GLY A 750 31.01 11.31 -33.02
C GLY A 750 31.46 12.74 -33.32
N GLN A 751 30.78 13.40 -34.22
CA GLN A 751 31.07 14.75 -34.65
C GLN A 751 30.45 15.77 -33.62
N ALA A 752 31.19 16.83 -33.31
CA ALA A 752 30.65 17.94 -32.57
C ALA A 752 29.72 18.80 -33.43
N GLU A 753 28.50 19.02 -32.94
CA GLU A 753 27.51 19.91 -33.59
C GLU A 753 27.67 21.33 -33.05
N LEU A 754 27.84 22.31 -33.96
CA LEU A 754 28.12 23.70 -33.63
C LEU A 754 26.99 24.68 -33.98
N SER A 755 25.99 24.24 -34.73
CA SER A 755 24.85 25.07 -35.13
C SER A 755 23.98 25.42 -33.92
N PRO A 756 23.67 26.70 -33.69
CA PRO A 756 22.86 27.12 -32.53
C PRO A 756 21.48 26.44 -32.45
N GLU A 757 20.87 26.10 -33.57
CA GLU A 757 19.58 25.42 -33.66
C GLU A 757 19.66 23.98 -33.13
N LYS A 758 20.77 23.29 -33.42
CA LYS A 758 21.00 21.90 -32.98
C LYS A 758 21.65 21.80 -31.59
N VAL A 759 22.29 22.88 -31.13
CA VAL A 759 22.75 23.01 -29.73
C VAL A 759 21.62 23.44 -28.77
N PRO A 760 20.43 23.66 -29.22
CA PRO A 760 19.30 24.50 -28.79
C PRO A 760 19.68 25.71 -27.92
N VAL A 761 20.32 26.72 -28.56
CA VAL A 761 20.64 28.00 -27.90
C VAL A 761 20.02 29.18 -28.69
N ARG A 762 19.34 30.08 -27.99
CA ARG A 762 18.66 31.25 -28.56
C ARG A 762 19.60 32.44 -28.74
N LEU A 763 20.67 32.26 -29.51
CA LEU A 763 21.63 33.30 -29.86
C LEU A 763 21.85 33.32 -31.36
N GLU A 764 21.99 34.51 -31.97
CA GLU A 764 22.24 34.68 -33.38
C GLU A 764 23.69 34.40 -33.75
N GLY A 765 23.92 33.75 -34.87
CA GLY A 765 25.23 33.43 -35.43
C GLY A 765 25.27 32.05 -36.10
N GLU A 766 26.23 31.78 -36.95
CA GLU A 766 26.43 30.40 -37.54
C GLU A 766 26.95 29.43 -36.45
N GLN A 767 27.76 29.95 -35.54
CA GLN A 767 28.30 29.24 -34.37
C GLN A 767 28.41 30.22 -33.21
N ILE A 768 28.30 29.68 -32.01
CA ILE A 768 28.47 30.48 -30.76
C ILE A 768 29.85 30.23 -30.22
N VAL A 769 30.81 31.13 -30.58
CA VAL A 769 32.19 31.03 -30.14
C VAL A 769 32.62 32.37 -29.50
N ASN A 770 33.14 32.32 -28.27
CA ASN A 770 33.57 33.47 -27.50
C ASN A 770 32.54 34.63 -27.44
N LYS A 771 31.25 34.30 -27.38
CA LYS A 771 30.18 35.28 -27.45
C LYS A 771 29.87 35.84 -26.07
N PRO A 772 29.88 37.19 -25.88
CA PRO A 772 29.54 37.76 -24.58
C PRO A 772 28.06 37.68 -24.32
N VAL A 773 27.66 37.17 -23.14
CA VAL A 773 26.30 37.06 -22.66
C VAL A 773 26.22 37.58 -21.22
N SER A 774 25.06 38.13 -20.84
CA SER A 774 24.79 38.52 -19.46
C SER A 774 24.01 37.46 -18.72
N ILE A 775 24.58 36.93 -17.65
CA ILE A 775 23.96 35.96 -16.75
C ILE A 775 23.98 36.57 -15.35
N ASP A 776 22.80 36.74 -14.75
CA ASP A 776 22.64 37.36 -13.41
C ASP A 776 23.42 38.69 -13.24
N GLY A 777 23.36 39.52 -14.30
CA GLY A 777 24.04 40.84 -14.32
C GLY A 777 25.58 40.80 -14.52
N SER A 778 26.17 39.64 -14.64
CA SER A 778 27.60 39.46 -14.95
C SER A 778 27.81 39.06 -16.41
N VAL A 779 28.86 39.55 -17.06
CA VAL A 779 29.18 39.23 -18.45
C VAL A 779 30.11 38.03 -18.52
N TYR A 780 29.73 37.00 -19.27
CA TYR A 780 30.51 35.81 -19.54
C TYR A 780 30.69 35.63 -21.06
N ASN A 781 31.88 35.22 -21.46
CA ASN A 781 32.13 34.81 -22.84
C ASN A 781 31.88 33.30 -22.94
N ILE A 782 30.91 32.89 -23.75
CA ILE A 782 30.50 31.51 -23.89
C ILE A 782 30.81 30.94 -25.26
N THR A 783 31.08 29.64 -25.28
CA THR A 783 31.20 28.83 -26.51
C THR A 783 30.25 27.63 -26.37
N CYS A 784 29.36 27.40 -27.35
CA CYS A 784 28.38 26.36 -27.27
C CYS A 784 28.60 25.31 -28.36
N CYS A 785 28.45 24.05 -27.98
CA CYS A 785 28.40 22.91 -28.90
C CYS A 785 27.52 21.79 -28.36
N SER A 786 27.14 20.84 -29.21
CA SER A 786 26.45 19.63 -28.78
C SER A 786 27.33 18.40 -29.07
N MET A 787 27.41 17.51 -28.09
CA MET A 787 28.00 16.18 -28.17
C MET A 787 26.92 15.09 -28.06
N GLY A 788 25.74 15.37 -28.67
CA GLY A 788 24.50 14.60 -28.49
C GLY A 788 23.59 15.16 -27.37
N ASN A 789 24.13 16.09 -26.58
CA ASN A 789 23.46 16.90 -25.57
C ASN A 789 24.08 18.31 -25.54
N PRO A 790 23.33 19.36 -25.14
CA PRO A 790 23.78 20.74 -25.18
C PRO A 790 24.85 21.05 -24.14
N HIS A 791 25.92 21.73 -24.56
CA HIS A 791 27.02 22.22 -23.70
C HIS A 791 27.30 23.69 -23.92
N CYS A 792 27.51 24.40 -22.81
CA CYS A 792 28.03 25.77 -22.77
C CYS A 792 29.36 25.75 -22.03
N THR A 793 30.42 26.23 -22.68
CA THR A 793 31.78 26.32 -22.08
C THR A 793 32.11 27.76 -21.77
N VAL A 794 32.62 28.00 -20.56
CA VAL A 794 33.10 29.31 -20.06
C VAL A 794 34.56 29.19 -19.66
N PHE A 795 35.45 29.97 -20.27
CA PHE A 795 36.84 30.00 -19.87
C PHE A 795 37.07 30.95 -18.69
N VAL A 796 37.77 30.45 -17.69
CA VAL A 796 38.03 31.17 -16.42
C VAL A 796 39.49 31.11 -16.01
N PRO A 797 39.99 32.09 -15.27
CA PRO A 797 41.41 32.09 -14.82
C PRO A 797 41.72 30.98 -13.83
N SER A 798 40.73 30.48 -13.05
CA SER A 798 40.90 29.34 -12.15
C SER A 798 39.54 28.72 -11.82
N VAL A 799 39.42 27.42 -12.02
CA VAL A 799 38.19 26.66 -11.73
C VAL A 799 38.05 26.36 -10.24
N ASP A 800 39.15 26.31 -9.48
CA ASP A 800 39.11 25.95 -8.04
C ASP A 800 38.41 27.00 -7.17
N LYS A 801 38.41 28.25 -7.63
CA LYS A 801 37.82 29.39 -6.89
C LYS A 801 36.30 29.54 -7.12
N LEU A 802 35.72 28.74 -8.01
CA LEU A 802 34.29 28.87 -8.40
C LEU A 802 33.37 28.10 -7.43
N ASN A 803 32.25 28.72 -7.12
CA ASN A 803 31.13 28.06 -6.44
C ASN A 803 30.09 27.63 -7.50
N LEU A 804 30.23 26.36 -7.98
CA LEU A 804 29.37 25.83 -9.03
C LEU A 804 27.93 25.64 -8.56
N THR A 805 27.72 25.37 -7.27
CA THR A 805 26.34 25.23 -6.73
C THR A 805 25.53 26.54 -6.81
N LYS A 806 26.19 27.69 -6.93
CA LYS A 806 25.57 28.99 -7.19
C LYS A 806 25.55 29.33 -8.68
N LEU A 807 26.66 29.09 -9.39
CA LEU A 807 26.78 29.50 -10.79
C LEU A 807 26.10 28.56 -11.75
N GLY A 808 26.18 27.25 -11.52
CA GLY A 808 25.62 26.24 -12.41
C GLY A 808 24.13 26.43 -12.72
N PRO A 809 23.26 26.57 -11.71
CA PRO A 809 21.83 26.82 -11.93
C PRO A 809 21.52 28.08 -12.74
N LEU A 810 22.32 29.14 -12.57
CA LEU A 810 22.12 30.40 -13.30
C LEU A 810 22.29 30.22 -14.81
N PHE A 811 23.21 29.36 -15.24
CA PHE A 811 23.36 28.99 -16.65
C PHE A 811 22.35 27.95 -17.09
N GLU A 812 22.15 26.89 -16.30
CA GLU A 812 21.26 25.77 -16.63
C GLU A 812 19.83 26.22 -16.94
N PHE A 813 19.32 27.15 -16.13
CA PHE A 813 17.94 27.64 -16.23
C PHE A 813 17.79 28.97 -16.97
N ASP A 814 18.87 29.50 -17.57
CA ASP A 814 18.79 30.74 -18.34
C ASP A 814 17.88 30.55 -19.57
N PRO A 815 16.98 31.50 -19.86
CA PRO A 815 16.04 31.42 -21.00
C PRO A 815 16.68 31.27 -22.37
N MET A 816 17.99 31.61 -22.52
CA MET A 816 18.69 31.36 -23.78
C MET A 816 18.87 29.87 -24.08
N PHE A 817 18.75 28.98 -23.10
CA PHE A 817 18.84 27.52 -23.25
C PHE A 817 17.46 26.85 -23.03
N PRO A 818 16.60 26.79 -24.04
CA PRO A 818 15.23 26.31 -23.90
C PRO A 818 15.09 24.84 -23.47
N GLN A 819 16.15 24.03 -23.66
CA GLN A 819 16.21 22.64 -23.21
C GLN A 819 17.15 22.47 -22.02
N ARG A 820 17.50 23.56 -21.30
CA ARG A 820 18.59 23.61 -20.32
C ARG A 820 19.93 23.25 -20.97
N VAL A 821 21.03 23.36 -20.20
CA VAL A 821 22.37 23.15 -20.72
C VAL A 821 23.31 22.57 -19.66
N ASN A 822 24.28 21.74 -20.08
CA ASN A 822 25.44 21.40 -19.26
C ASN A 822 26.45 22.54 -19.36
N VAL A 823 27.04 22.98 -18.24
CA VAL A 823 27.99 24.09 -18.22
C VAL A 823 29.36 23.60 -17.81
N GLY A 824 30.36 23.82 -18.67
CA GLY A 824 31.77 23.53 -18.38
C GLY A 824 32.54 24.83 -18.07
N PHE A 825 33.06 24.94 -16.87
CA PHE A 825 34.05 26.00 -16.53
C PHE A 825 35.43 25.45 -16.76
N VAL A 826 36.22 26.11 -17.60
CA VAL A 826 37.50 25.60 -18.09
C VAL A 826 38.62 26.60 -17.82
N GLU A 827 39.65 26.10 -17.20
CA GLU A 827 40.98 26.79 -17.00
C GLU A 827 41.95 26.22 -18.02
N VAL A 828 42.60 27.10 -18.79
CA VAL A 828 43.63 26.71 -19.75
C VAL A 828 44.98 26.72 -19.04
N ILE A 829 45.58 25.57 -18.84
CA ILE A 829 46.89 25.42 -18.19
C ILE A 829 47.98 25.67 -19.21
N ASP A 830 47.91 25.01 -20.36
CA ASP A 830 48.79 25.20 -21.52
C ASP A 830 48.05 24.73 -22.81
N SER A 831 48.71 24.80 -23.98
CA SER A 831 48.10 24.44 -25.27
C SER A 831 47.74 22.97 -25.41
N THR A 832 48.12 22.11 -24.48
CA THR A 832 47.87 20.67 -24.45
C THR A 832 47.18 20.19 -23.19
N THR A 833 46.91 21.09 -22.23
CA THR A 833 46.37 20.74 -20.91
C THR A 833 45.28 21.74 -20.49
N LEU A 834 44.10 21.21 -20.22
CA LEU A 834 42.95 21.94 -19.65
C LEU A 834 42.61 21.40 -18.27
N LYS A 835 42.02 22.24 -17.42
CA LYS A 835 41.37 21.82 -16.17
C LYS A 835 39.92 22.24 -16.20
N ALA A 836 39.00 21.33 -15.93
CA ALA A 836 37.56 21.59 -16.09
C ALA A 836 36.76 21.12 -14.88
N ARG A 837 35.73 21.89 -14.55
CA ARG A 837 34.61 21.48 -13.66
C ARG A 837 33.28 21.64 -14.38
N ILE A 838 32.43 20.64 -14.30
CA ILE A 838 31.24 20.57 -15.12
C ILE A 838 30.02 20.50 -14.23
N TRP A 839 29.04 21.36 -14.54
CA TRP A 839 27.69 21.31 -14.01
C TRP A 839 26.79 20.65 -15.04
N GLU A 840 26.25 19.49 -14.71
CA GLU A 840 25.34 18.74 -15.58
C GLU A 840 23.88 19.10 -15.30
N ARG A 841 23.11 19.30 -16.36
CA ARG A 841 21.68 19.61 -16.26
C ARG A 841 20.94 18.49 -15.50
N GLY A 842 20.22 18.85 -14.45
CA GLY A 842 19.48 17.92 -13.61
C GLY A 842 20.29 17.17 -12.55
N ASN A 843 21.62 17.07 -12.70
CA ASN A 843 22.50 16.30 -11.80
C ASN A 843 23.42 17.18 -10.93
N GLY A 844 23.61 18.45 -11.30
CA GLY A 844 24.50 19.33 -10.61
C GLY A 844 26.00 19.12 -10.96
N GLU A 845 26.91 19.49 -10.04
CA GLU A 845 28.34 19.27 -10.26
C GLU A 845 28.71 17.80 -10.14
N THR A 846 29.21 17.20 -11.23
CA THR A 846 29.63 15.79 -11.27
C THR A 846 31.16 15.66 -11.17
N MET A 847 31.63 14.46 -10.82
CA MET A 847 33.05 14.16 -10.71
C MET A 847 33.75 14.18 -12.08
N ALA A 848 33.06 13.72 -13.12
CA ALA A 848 33.52 13.75 -14.50
C ALA A 848 32.37 13.56 -15.47
N CYS A 849 32.27 14.42 -16.48
CA CYS A 849 31.33 14.31 -17.58
C CYS A 849 32.07 14.07 -18.91
N GLY A 850 31.86 12.91 -19.56
CA GLY A 850 32.57 12.59 -20.79
C GLY A 850 32.23 13.55 -21.94
N THR A 851 30.92 13.81 -22.18
CA THR A 851 30.48 14.75 -23.22
C THR A 851 30.89 16.18 -22.91
N GLY A 852 30.82 16.60 -21.64
CA GLY A 852 31.30 17.92 -21.19
C GLY A 852 32.81 18.11 -21.36
N THR A 853 33.61 17.06 -21.14
CA THR A 853 35.05 17.08 -21.41
C THR A 853 35.36 17.23 -22.89
N CYS A 854 34.63 16.51 -23.75
CA CYS A 854 34.73 16.67 -25.22
C CYS A 854 34.34 18.09 -25.65
N ALA A 855 33.28 18.63 -25.12
CA ALA A 855 32.82 20.00 -25.40
C ALA A 855 33.85 21.05 -24.94
N ALA A 856 34.51 20.83 -23.80
CA ALA A 856 35.59 21.73 -23.33
C ALA A 856 36.76 21.80 -24.32
N VAL A 857 37.20 20.65 -24.86
CA VAL A 857 38.30 20.61 -25.85
C VAL A 857 37.84 21.18 -27.20
N VAL A 858 36.62 20.89 -27.67
CA VAL A 858 36.05 21.53 -28.86
C VAL A 858 36.05 23.04 -28.72
N ALA A 859 35.49 23.53 -27.59
CA ALA A 859 35.47 24.96 -27.30
C ALA A 859 36.89 25.59 -27.20
N ALA A 860 37.85 24.93 -26.55
CA ALA A 860 39.21 25.40 -26.46
C ALA A 860 39.91 25.50 -27.83
N THR A 861 39.65 24.51 -28.68
CA THR A 861 40.19 24.50 -30.07
C THR A 861 39.59 25.62 -30.93
N LEU A 862 38.23 25.80 -30.83
CA LEU A 862 37.56 26.89 -31.56
C LEU A 862 38.00 28.30 -31.10
N ASN A 863 38.40 28.46 -29.85
CA ASN A 863 38.94 29.71 -29.31
C ASN A 863 40.43 29.86 -29.51
N GLY A 864 41.13 28.92 -30.18
CA GLY A 864 42.58 29.00 -30.45
C GLY A 864 43.48 28.70 -29.26
N TYR A 865 42.97 28.16 -28.15
CA TYR A 865 43.75 27.75 -26.99
C TYR A 865 44.46 26.41 -27.20
N CYS A 866 43.88 25.53 -28.01
CA CYS A 866 44.45 24.22 -28.36
C CYS A 866 44.49 24.02 -29.86
N GLU A 867 45.39 23.14 -30.35
CA GLU A 867 45.50 22.80 -31.76
C GLU A 867 44.54 21.62 -32.12
N LYS A 868 43.87 21.76 -33.25
CA LYS A 868 43.03 20.72 -33.81
C LYS A 868 43.85 19.46 -34.16
N GLY A 869 43.29 18.27 -33.84
CA GLY A 869 43.97 16.99 -34.14
C GLY A 869 45.07 16.60 -33.14
N LYS A 870 45.27 17.38 -32.09
CA LYS A 870 46.17 17.03 -31.00
C LYS A 870 45.46 16.40 -29.82
N ASP A 871 46.11 15.50 -29.11
CA ASP A 871 45.59 14.92 -27.87
C ASP A 871 45.68 15.94 -26.73
N ILE A 872 44.56 16.41 -26.25
CA ILE A 872 44.47 17.39 -25.15
C ILE A 872 44.13 16.65 -23.87
N ARG A 873 44.97 16.83 -22.85
CA ARG A 873 44.76 16.33 -21.51
C ARG A 873 43.76 17.23 -20.78
N VAL A 874 42.68 16.65 -20.24
CA VAL A 874 41.72 17.38 -19.42
C VAL A 874 41.71 16.81 -17.99
N ILE A 875 42.06 17.66 -17.04
CA ILE A 875 42.07 17.34 -15.62
C ILE A 875 40.67 17.64 -15.06
N LEU A 876 40.01 16.65 -14.52
CA LEU A 876 38.67 16.70 -13.90
C LEU A 876 38.79 16.40 -12.42
N LYS A 877 37.71 16.63 -11.67
CA LYS A 877 37.67 16.33 -10.25
C LYS A 877 37.81 14.82 -9.96
N GLY A 878 37.32 13.98 -10.85
CA GLY A 878 37.30 12.51 -10.72
C GLY A 878 38.42 11.79 -11.46
N GLY A 879 39.35 12.49 -12.15
CA GLY A 879 40.43 11.87 -12.91
C GLY A 879 40.85 12.67 -14.15
N GLU A 880 41.48 11.99 -15.09
CA GLU A 880 41.97 12.63 -16.31
C GLU A 880 41.40 11.93 -17.54
N LEU A 881 41.12 12.73 -18.58
CA LEU A 881 40.73 12.26 -19.89
C LEU A 881 41.61 12.89 -20.97
N HIS A 882 41.86 12.18 -22.03
CA HIS A 882 42.54 12.70 -23.22
C HIS A 882 41.51 12.79 -24.35
N VAL A 883 41.38 13.95 -24.96
CA VAL A 883 40.45 14.21 -26.05
C VAL A 883 41.17 14.72 -27.28
N ASN A 884 40.86 14.12 -28.40
CA ASN A 884 41.34 14.54 -29.72
C ASN A 884 40.14 14.99 -30.59
N TYR A 885 40.13 16.24 -30.98
CA TYR A 885 39.06 16.84 -31.79
C TYR A 885 39.54 17.11 -33.20
N THR A 886 38.77 16.61 -34.18
CA THR A 886 38.86 16.93 -35.59
C THR A 886 37.48 17.35 -36.12
N ASP A 887 37.41 17.86 -37.34
CA ASP A 887 36.10 18.20 -37.96
C ASP A 887 35.22 16.97 -38.22
N GLU A 888 35.82 15.79 -38.32
CA GLU A 888 35.10 14.53 -38.58
C GLU A 888 34.59 13.84 -37.31
N ARG A 889 35.37 13.92 -36.25
CA ARG A 889 35.05 13.22 -34.97
C ARG A 889 35.79 13.75 -33.74
N VAL A 890 35.26 13.39 -32.60
CA VAL A 890 35.89 13.63 -31.27
C VAL A 890 36.20 12.28 -30.64
N LEU A 891 37.47 12.00 -30.41
CA LEU A 891 37.93 10.78 -29.76
C LEU A 891 38.22 11.06 -28.28
N MET A 892 37.69 10.27 -27.38
CA MET A 892 37.88 10.38 -25.92
C MET A 892 38.57 9.14 -25.35
N THR A 893 39.76 9.30 -24.75
CA THR A 893 40.54 8.21 -24.16
C THR A 893 40.62 8.35 -22.66
N GLY A 894 40.42 7.27 -21.93
CA GLY A 894 40.61 7.27 -20.47
C GLY A 894 40.81 5.86 -19.90
N ASP A 895 41.15 5.83 -18.62
CA ASP A 895 41.36 4.61 -17.86
C ASP A 895 40.02 4.06 -17.35
N THR A 896 40.02 2.77 -17.04
CA THR A 896 38.89 2.09 -16.45
C THR A 896 39.35 1.09 -15.38
N ILE A 897 38.67 1.00 -14.30
CA ILE A 897 39.04 0.20 -13.11
C ILE A 897 37.93 -0.80 -12.83
N LYS A 898 38.29 -2.08 -12.76
CA LYS A 898 37.46 -3.11 -12.14
C LYS A 898 37.68 -3.04 -10.62
N VAL A 899 36.58 -2.81 -9.85
CA VAL A 899 36.67 -2.66 -8.40
C VAL A 899 36.55 -4.02 -7.72
N TYR A 900 35.42 -4.73 -7.97
CA TYR A 900 35.19 -6.08 -7.46
C TYR A 900 34.07 -6.79 -8.25
N ASP A 901 33.97 -8.10 -8.06
CA ASP A 901 32.84 -8.93 -8.49
C ASP A 901 31.98 -9.30 -7.27
N GLY A 902 30.69 -9.46 -7.45
CA GLY A 902 29.76 -9.87 -6.42
C GLY A 902 28.56 -10.63 -6.98
N VAL A 903 27.75 -11.14 -6.08
CA VAL A 903 26.44 -11.72 -6.38
C VAL A 903 25.42 -11.06 -5.47
N VAL A 904 24.32 -10.59 -6.02
CA VAL A 904 23.21 -10.01 -5.28
C VAL A 904 21.97 -10.89 -5.42
N GLU A 905 21.21 -11.01 -4.34
CA GLU A 905 19.90 -11.68 -4.34
C GLU A 905 18.80 -10.61 -4.48
N VAL A 906 17.95 -10.73 -5.51
CA VAL A 906 16.88 -9.80 -5.85
C VAL A 906 15.56 -10.53 -6.11
#